data_91c8f1f5000695c8ddfdb0f368fc7492
#
_entry.id   91c8f1f5000695c8ddfdb0f368fc7492
#
_cell.length_a   1.000
_cell.length_b   1.000
_cell.length_c   1.000
_cell.angle_alpha   90.00
_cell.angle_beta   90.00
_cell.angle_gamma   90.00
#
_symmetry.space_group_name_H-M   'P 1'
#
loop_
_entity.id
_entity.type
_entity.pdbx_description
1 polymer ?
#
loop_
_entity_poly.entity_id
_entity_poly.type
_entity_poly.pdbx_seq_one_letter_code
_entity_poly.pdbx_strand_id
1 'polypeptide(L)'
;MDKIILLDGNSLSYRAFYAMPALKNKKGLYTNSVYGFTLMLERILEDTKPKYALVAFDKGKETFRHKSYEAYKGTRDKTPTELVEQFGYVRELIESYGIKYEEHLDYEADDIIGSYAKMAEKAGLEVIIVSGDKDLTQLASDNITVYYTKRGVTEIDYYTPEFINEKYGLTPQQIIDMKGLMGDKSDNIPGIPGVGEKTAIKLLTEYENVENVLENIDNISGKKLKERLTEGKEDAILSKKLATIFTDVPVDNKIEDLTFKEDREKKKELFEKLEFVSFLRKLSQENSAADESETETKEEKIKKDIEIQIADKDTKLNFKKSSLHIECYTEDYQNSDVLGVSVYVGDTAYIFSEENFFDNKYAIEYLQSQEEKTVYDIKKIIYIAKKNNKKINGDVFDIKIANYLIDVTSKSEIDKIVFNYLGEIISSNEEIYGKGAKRSLPTQEVLNSYIAKIAASILEVKPLMIKRLGEENMLDLYKNIEIKVARVLANMEFEGIHVSKKALDEMSHEFDERIKVLEGSIYTLAGSEFNIASPKQLGVVLFEDLGLPVVKKTKTGYSTAVEVLEQLQYKHDIIPLIMEYRTLTKLNSTYAKGLVKDITREGKIHTRYEQTLTQTGRLSSVNPNLQNIPTRIEEGKKIRKAFIPASNDRVILSIDYSQIELRVLAHIAQDKGMIDAFKHDVDIHTKTASDVNGVPLDEVTPTMRREAKAVNFGIVYGISDFGLSNNLGITRKRAKEFIEKYLETFKGVDKYMTDIVEFAKEHGYVETLYNRRRSLPEINAKNKIIANLNARIAMNTPIQGTAADIIKIAMISAYNYIEESKVDAKLLLQVHDELIFDVSKDILEEFTDKMVAIMEEAANLDVKLKAEASSGPSWYEAK
;
A
#
# COMPACT_ATOMS: atom_id res chain seq x y z
N MET A 1 -18.94 -33.36 26.91
CA MET A 1 -20.13 -32.48 26.86
C MET A 1 -20.28 -32.06 25.42
N ASP A 2 -21.52 -32.12 24.86
CA ASP A 2 -21.73 -31.60 23.49
C ASP A 2 -21.53 -30.09 23.49
N LYS A 3 -20.97 -29.54 22.36
CA LYS A 3 -20.65 -28.13 22.25
C LYS A 3 -21.58 -27.43 21.27
N ILE A 4 -21.91 -26.16 21.58
CA ILE A 4 -22.54 -25.21 20.65
C ILE A 4 -21.67 -24.00 20.44
N ILE A 5 -21.57 -23.55 19.19
CA ILE A 5 -20.98 -22.25 18.88
C ILE A 5 -22.05 -21.25 18.46
N LEU A 6 -21.93 -20.02 18.99
CA LEU A 6 -22.79 -18.89 18.68
C LEU A 6 -21.90 -17.75 18.16
N LEU A 7 -22.11 -17.37 16.90
CA LEU A 7 -21.25 -16.39 16.23
C LEU A 7 -22.02 -15.08 15.98
N ASP A 8 -21.36 -13.98 16.28
CA ASP A 8 -21.83 -12.63 15.93
C ASP A 8 -21.45 -12.31 14.48
N GLY A 9 -22.40 -12.45 13.57
CA GLY A 9 -22.19 -12.33 12.14
C GLY A 9 -21.78 -10.91 11.71
N ASN A 10 -22.34 -9.88 12.31
CA ASN A 10 -22.00 -8.49 12.04
C ASN A 10 -20.59 -8.16 12.52
N SER A 11 -20.32 -8.42 13.79
CA SER A 11 -19.02 -8.12 14.39
C SER A 11 -17.87 -8.82 13.68
N LEU A 12 -18.04 -10.12 13.37
CA LEU A 12 -17.03 -10.89 12.65
C LEU A 12 -16.85 -10.41 11.20
N SER A 13 -17.94 -10.01 10.52
CA SER A 13 -17.85 -9.42 9.16
C SER A 13 -17.10 -8.09 9.16
N TYR A 14 -17.37 -7.20 10.11
CA TYR A 14 -16.61 -5.96 10.29
C TYR A 14 -15.15 -6.25 10.63
N ARG A 15 -14.89 -7.18 11.53
CA ARG A 15 -13.54 -7.59 11.89
C ARG A 15 -12.76 -8.08 10.68
N ALA A 16 -13.35 -8.99 9.90
CA ALA A 16 -12.77 -9.50 8.67
C ALA A 16 -12.49 -8.37 7.66
N PHE A 17 -13.45 -7.48 7.45
CA PHE A 17 -13.32 -6.38 6.50
C PHE A 17 -12.13 -5.46 6.79
N TYR A 18 -11.93 -5.08 8.06
CA TYR A 18 -10.84 -4.18 8.44
C TYR A 18 -9.50 -4.89 8.70
N ALA A 19 -9.52 -6.19 9.01
CA ALA A 19 -8.31 -6.96 9.24
C ALA A 19 -7.65 -7.45 7.95
N MET A 20 -8.46 -7.64 6.90
CA MET A 20 -8.00 -8.16 5.62
C MET A 20 -7.66 -7.02 4.66
N PRO A 21 -6.66 -7.21 3.77
CA PRO A 21 -6.47 -6.28 2.66
C PRO A 21 -7.73 -6.21 1.81
N ALA A 22 -7.92 -5.11 1.09
CA ALA A 22 -9.05 -4.95 0.18
C ALA A 22 -8.90 -5.93 -1.00
N LEU A 23 -9.52 -7.11 -0.88
CA LEU A 23 -9.56 -8.12 -1.93
C LEU A 23 -10.73 -7.84 -2.86
N LYS A 24 -10.48 -7.94 -4.17
CA LYS A 24 -11.51 -7.86 -5.21
C LYS A 24 -11.38 -9.06 -6.15
N ASN A 25 -12.50 -9.62 -6.58
CA ASN A 25 -12.51 -10.55 -7.70
C ASN A 25 -12.38 -9.80 -9.05
N LYS A 26 -12.21 -10.54 -10.16
CA LYS A 26 -12.07 -9.97 -11.52
C LYS A 26 -13.27 -9.12 -11.96
N LYS A 27 -14.42 -9.28 -11.32
CA LYS A 27 -15.62 -8.46 -11.57
C LYS A 27 -15.66 -7.16 -10.74
N GLY A 28 -14.62 -6.89 -9.95
CA GLY A 28 -14.51 -5.70 -9.11
C GLY A 28 -15.27 -5.77 -7.78
N LEU A 29 -15.88 -6.91 -7.45
CA LEU A 29 -16.58 -7.13 -6.18
C LEU A 29 -15.56 -7.25 -5.05
N TYR A 30 -15.75 -6.52 -3.97
CA TYR A 30 -14.97 -6.70 -2.74
C TYR A 30 -15.32 -8.02 -2.06
N THR A 31 -14.33 -8.78 -1.65
CA THR A 31 -14.46 -10.14 -1.10
C THR A 31 -13.72 -10.35 0.21
N ASN A 32 -12.99 -9.35 0.69
CA ASN A 32 -12.14 -9.43 1.87
C ASN A 32 -12.90 -9.79 3.16
N SER A 33 -14.12 -9.30 3.36
CA SER A 33 -14.93 -9.63 4.53
C SER A 33 -15.34 -11.11 4.50
N VAL A 34 -15.84 -11.60 3.35
CA VAL A 34 -16.25 -13.00 3.20
C VAL A 34 -15.06 -13.92 3.37
N TYR A 35 -13.92 -13.58 2.78
CA TYR A 35 -12.68 -14.36 2.89
C TYR A 35 -12.20 -14.50 4.34
N GLY A 36 -12.09 -13.35 5.04
CA GLY A 36 -11.67 -13.36 6.44
C GLY A 36 -12.68 -14.05 7.38
N PHE A 37 -13.98 -13.92 7.08
CA PHE A 37 -15.01 -14.64 7.81
C PHE A 37 -14.87 -16.16 7.61
N THR A 38 -14.60 -16.61 6.38
CA THR A 38 -14.35 -18.03 6.08
C THR A 38 -13.18 -18.59 6.88
N LEU A 39 -12.06 -17.84 6.92
CA LEU A 39 -10.88 -18.24 7.71
C LEU A 39 -11.19 -18.39 9.21
N MET A 40 -11.90 -17.40 9.78
CA MET A 40 -12.29 -17.46 11.20
C MET A 40 -13.23 -18.64 11.47
N LEU A 41 -14.25 -18.83 10.62
CA LEU A 41 -15.22 -19.89 10.75
C LEU A 41 -14.57 -21.27 10.67
N GLU A 42 -13.77 -21.55 9.64
CA GLU A 42 -13.08 -22.84 9.49
C GLU A 42 -12.20 -23.14 10.69
N ARG A 43 -11.40 -22.16 11.13
CA ARG A 43 -10.55 -22.34 12.30
C ARG A 43 -11.33 -22.67 13.56
N ILE A 44 -12.41 -21.94 13.84
CA ILE A 44 -13.22 -22.16 15.04
C ILE A 44 -13.89 -23.53 14.99
N LEU A 45 -14.39 -23.96 13.82
CA LEU A 45 -14.97 -25.29 13.63
C LEU A 45 -13.93 -26.39 13.82
N GLU A 46 -12.72 -26.22 13.31
CA GLU A 46 -11.60 -27.17 13.49
C GLU A 46 -11.16 -27.27 14.96
N ASP A 47 -11.00 -26.12 15.65
CA ASP A 47 -10.51 -26.07 17.03
C ASP A 47 -11.55 -26.59 18.04
N THR A 48 -12.84 -26.31 17.81
CA THR A 48 -13.90 -26.60 18.81
C THR A 48 -14.70 -27.85 18.53
N LYS A 49 -14.79 -28.30 17.26
CA LYS A 49 -15.57 -29.47 16.78
C LYS A 49 -16.99 -29.49 17.38
N PRO A 50 -17.78 -28.42 17.18
CA PRO A 50 -19.08 -28.30 17.81
C PRO A 50 -20.11 -29.21 17.15
N LYS A 51 -21.12 -29.61 17.92
CA LYS A 51 -22.27 -30.35 17.40
C LYS A 51 -23.34 -29.41 16.85
N TYR A 52 -23.46 -28.22 17.42
CA TYR A 52 -24.46 -27.24 17.07
C TYR A 52 -23.78 -25.90 16.74
N ALA A 53 -24.33 -25.17 15.78
CA ALA A 53 -23.83 -23.86 15.39
C ALA A 53 -24.96 -22.91 14.97
N LEU A 54 -24.85 -21.63 15.35
CA LEU A 54 -25.75 -20.55 14.93
C LEU A 54 -24.96 -19.26 14.69
N VAL A 55 -25.37 -18.50 13.67
CA VAL A 55 -24.86 -17.14 13.45
C VAL A 55 -26.02 -16.15 13.66
N ALA A 56 -25.82 -15.14 14.50
CA ALA A 56 -26.80 -14.07 14.68
C ALA A 56 -26.40 -12.83 13.89
N PHE A 57 -27.39 -12.15 13.28
CA PHE A 57 -27.23 -10.87 12.60
C PHE A 57 -28.20 -9.82 13.12
N ASP A 58 -27.79 -8.56 13.03
CA ASP A 58 -28.70 -7.45 13.25
C ASP A 58 -29.64 -7.28 12.06
N LYS A 59 -30.95 -7.08 12.32
CA LYS A 59 -31.96 -6.83 11.31
C LYS A 59 -32.54 -5.43 11.47
N GLY A 60 -32.01 -4.50 10.70
CA GLY A 60 -32.53 -3.12 10.71
C GLY A 60 -31.81 -2.20 11.69
N LYS A 61 -32.37 -0.99 11.90
CA LYS A 61 -31.74 0.05 12.72
C LYS A 61 -32.48 0.35 14.02
N GLU A 62 -33.76 0.01 14.13
CA GLU A 62 -34.60 0.37 15.29
C GLU A 62 -34.89 -0.85 16.14
N THR A 63 -34.19 -0.95 17.27
CA THR A 63 -34.40 -1.97 18.29
C THR A 63 -35.11 -1.36 19.52
N PHE A 64 -35.48 -2.17 20.51
CA PHE A 64 -36.06 -1.67 21.76
C PHE A 64 -35.13 -0.68 22.48
N ARG A 65 -33.79 -0.77 22.27
CA ARG A 65 -32.82 0.18 22.84
C ARG A 65 -32.98 1.57 22.21
N HIS A 66 -33.16 1.65 20.90
CA HIS A 66 -33.42 2.92 20.20
C HIS A 66 -34.74 3.55 20.64
N LYS A 67 -35.77 2.72 20.89
CA LYS A 67 -37.05 3.19 21.43
C LYS A 67 -36.89 3.73 22.85
N SER A 68 -35.93 3.19 23.64
CA SER A 68 -35.64 3.64 24.99
C SER A 68 -34.69 4.85 25.06
N TYR A 69 -33.82 5.02 24.07
CA TYR A 69 -32.86 6.12 24.00
C TYR A 69 -32.53 6.42 22.52
N GLU A 70 -33.11 7.51 21.99
CA GLU A 70 -33.03 7.89 20.57
C GLU A 70 -31.58 8.09 20.07
N ALA A 71 -30.68 8.56 20.95
CA ALA A 71 -29.29 8.79 20.61
C ALA A 71 -28.42 7.52 20.63
N TYR A 72 -28.96 6.34 20.98
CA TYR A 72 -28.24 5.07 21.03
C TYR A 72 -27.62 4.74 19.67
N LYS A 73 -26.31 4.41 19.64
CA LYS A 73 -25.49 4.16 18.41
C LYS A 73 -25.51 5.31 17.40
N GLY A 74 -26.01 6.49 17.75
CA GLY A 74 -26.18 7.64 16.84
C GLY A 74 -24.86 8.26 16.34
N THR A 75 -23.75 7.97 17.00
CA THR A 75 -22.42 8.45 16.64
C THR A 75 -21.65 7.48 15.72
N ARG A 76 -22.19 6.28 15.43
CA ARG A 76 -21.54 5.29 14.57
C ARG A 76 -21.51 5.78 13.12
N ASP A 77 -20.36 5.63 12.48
CA ASP A 77 -20.21 5.90 11.05
C ASP A 77 -21.11 4.97 10.21
N LYS A 78 -21.46 5.44 9.01
CA LYS A 78 -22.20 4.58 8.07
C LYS A 78 -21.33 3.41 7.64
N THR A 79 -21.93 2.22 7.59
CA THR A 79 -21.28 1.02 7.06
C THR A 79 -20.72 1.30 5.65
N PRO A 80 -19.44 1.01 5.38
CA PRO A 80 -18.88 1.14 4.04
C PRO A 80 -19.71 0.37 2.99
N THR A 81 -19.93 0.97 1.84
CA THR A 81 -20.71 0.34 0.76
C THR A 81 -20.11 -0.99 0.35
N GLU A 82 -18.78 -1.07 0.35
CA GLU A 82 -17.98 -2.25 0.03
C GLU A 82 -18.21 -3.40 1.01
N LEU A 83 -18.54 -3.13 2.26
CA LEU A 83 -18.91 -4.14 3.24
C LEU A 83 -20.38 -4.54 3.11
N VAL A 84 -21.26 -3.57 2.86
CA VAL A 84 -22.71 -3.83 2.69
C VAL A 84 -22.95 -4.86 1.57
N GLU A 85 -22.22 -4.74 0.45
CA GLU A 85 -22.32 -5.67 -0.68
C GLU A 85 -21.88 -7.10 -0.30
N GLN A 86 -21.06 -7.27 0.73
CA GLN A 86 -20.53 -8.57 1.15
C GLN A 86 -21.42 -9.32 2.14
N PHE A 87 -22.32 -8.66 2.87
CA PHE A 87 -23.20 -9.35 3.85
C PHE A 87 -24.07 -10.46 3.22
N GLY A 88 -24.53 -10.28 1.97
CA GLY A 88 -25.26 -11.30 1.25
C GLY A 88 -24.42 -12.55 1.04
N TYR A 89 -23.17 -12.38 0.66
CA TYR A 89 -22.22 -13.49 0.45
C TYR A 89 -21.77 -14.17 1.76
N VAL A 90 -21.70 -13.42 2.86
CA VAL A 90 -21.46 -14.02 4.20
C VAL A 90 -22.63 -14.97 4.56
N ARG A 91 -23.88 -14.59 4.26
CA ARG A 91 -25.03 -15.48 4.49
C ARG A 91 -25.00 -16.70 3.57
N GLU A 92 -24.73 -16.51 2.26
CA GLU A 92 -24.52 -17.63 1.32
C GLU A 92 -23.40 -18.59 1.82
N LEU A 93 -22.32 -18.04 2.40
CA LEU A 93 -21.24 -18.83 2.99
C LEU A 93 -21.74 -19.68 4.17
N ILE A 94 -22.42 -19.06 5.14
CA ILE A 94 -22.95 -19.74 6.32
C ILE A 94 -23.90 -20.88 5.91
N GLU A 95 -24.80 -20.64 4.94
CA GLU A 95 -25.69 -21.64 4.39
C GLU A 95 -24.92 -22.78 3.70
N SER A 96 -23.79 -22.50 3.05
CA SER A 96 -22.94 -23.53 2.41
C SER A 96 -22.26 -24.46 3.43
N TYR A 97 -22.05 -23.99 4.66
CA TYR A 97 -21.60 -24.84 5.79
C TYR A 97 -22.75 -25.57 6.46
N GLY A 98 -24.00 -25.38 5.99
CA GLY A 98 -25.20 -25.94 6.60
C GLY A 98 -25.54 -25.32 7.96
N ILE A 99 -24.91 -24.20 8.32
CA ILE A 99 -25.14 -23.48 9.57
C ILE A 99 -26.35 -22.55 9.38
N LYS A 100 -27.25 -22.52 10.36
CA LYS A 100 -28.37 -21.58 10.35
C LYS A 100 -27.93 -20.21 10.84
N TYR A 101 -28.56 -19.18 10.31
CA TYR A 101 -28.45 -17.83 10.87
C TYR A 101 -29.83 -17.32 11.31
N GLU A 102 -29.83 -16.40 12.27
CA GLU A 102 -31.06 -15.79 12.79
C GLU A 102 -30.90 -14.28 12.93
N GLU A 103 -31.97 -13.57 12.66
CA GLU A 103 -32.07 -12.11 12.75
C GLU A 103 -33.48 -11.68 13.19
N HIS A 104 -33.58 -10.68 14.06
CA HIS A 104 -34.85 -10.24 14.61
C HIS A 104 -35.00 -8.72 14.52
N LEU A 105 -36.22 -8.21 14.19
CA LEU A 105 -36.46 -6.76 13.96
C LEU A 105 -36.29 -5.91 15.23
N ASP A 106 -36.72 -6.42 16.39
CA ASP A 106 -36.75 -5.65 17.65
C ASP A 106 -35.54 -5.85 18.56
N TYR A 107 -34.67 -6.85 18.23
CA TYR A 107 -33.55 -7.26 19.05
C TYR A 107 -32.25 -7.23 18.25
N GLU A 108 -31.15 -7.06 18.94
CA GLU A 108 -29.80 -7.10 18.36
C GLU A 108 -29.25 -8.52 18.32
N ALA A 109 -28.20 -8.75 17.51
CA ALA A 109 -27.51 -10.04 17.43
C ALA A 109 -27.07 -10.55 18.81
N ASP A 110 -26.61 -9.63 19.67
CA ASP A 110 -26.15 -9.94 21.04
C ASP A 110 -27.29 -10.52 21.91
N ASP A 111 -28.53 -10.03 21.74
CA ASP A 111 -29.69 -10.52 22.49
C ASP A 111 -30.09 -11.92 22.01
N ILE A 112 -30.00 -12.19 20.71
CA ILE A 112 -30.22 -13.52 20.12
C ILE A 112 -29.18 -14.49 20.66
N ILE A 113 -27.89 -14.12 20.60
CA ILE A 113 -26.78 -14.91 21.15
C ILE A 113 -26.97 -15.20 22.64
N GLY A 114 -27.32 -14.17 23.42
CA GLY A 114 -27.57 -14.30 24.86
C GLY A 114 -28.69 -15.29 25.18
N SER A 115 -29.78 -15.24 24.39
CA SER A 115 -30.92 -16.15 24.56
C SER A 115 -30.56 -17.62 24.25
N TYR A 116 -29.88 -17.87 23.13
CA TYR A 116 -29.39 -19.21 22.81
C TYR A 116 -28.33 -19.69 23.81
N ALA A 117 -27.43 -18.82 24.26
CA ALA A 117 -26.42 -19.18 25.24
C ALA A 117 -27.04 -19.66 26.54
N LYS A 118 -28.09 -18.97 27.04
CA LYS A 118 -28.79 -19.37 28.26
C LYS A 118 -29.65 -20.62 28.06
N MET A 119 -30.23 -20.79 26.88
CA MET A 119 -30.95 -22.05 26.57
C MET A 119 -30.00 -23.25 26.52
N ALA A 120 -28.83 -23.10 25.89
CA ALA A 120 -27.83 -24.16 25.77
C ALA A 120 -27.19 -24.50 27.12
N GLU A 121 -26.88 -23.50 27.95
CA GLU A 121 -26.39 -23.66 29.29
C GLU A 121 -27.39 -24.49 30.13
N LYS A 122 -28.69 -24.17 30.08
CA LYS A 122 -29.75 -24.93 30.76
C LYS A 122 -29.90 -26.36 30.26
N ALA A 123 -29.59 -26.57 28.95
CA ALA A 123 -29.58 -27.92 28.36
C ALA A 123 -28.31 -28.73 28.69
N GLY A 124 -27.37 -28.16 29.49
CA GLY A 124 -26.13 -28.83 29.88
C GLY A 124 -25.07 -28.90 28.79
N LEU A 125 -25.05 -27.97 27.82
CA LEU A 125 -24.05 -27.87 26.77
C LEU A 125 -22.89 -26.96 27.17
N GLU A 126 -21.71 -27.20 26.60
CA GLU A 126 -20.60 -26.24 26.59
C GLU A 126 -20.89 -25.21 25.50
N VAL A 127 -20.92 -23.92 25.89
CA VAL A 127 -21.27 -22.81 25.00
C VAL A 127 -20.05 -21.99 24.69
N ILE A 128 -19.79 -21.77 23.40
CA ILE A 128 -18.70 -20.92 22.89
C ILE A 128 -19.35 -19.77 22.13
N ILE A 129 -19.19 -18.54 22.62
CA ILE A 129 -19.62 -17.32 21.94
C ILE A 129 -18.43 -16.71 21.22
N VAL A 130 -18.55 -16.40 19.94
CA VAL A 130 -17.47 -15.80 19.13
C VAL A 130 -17.88 -14.43 18.65
N SER A 131 -17.20 -13.38 19.13
CA SER A 131 -17.46 -12.00 18.74
C SER A 131 -16.23 -11.09 18.88
N GLY A 132 -16.23 -9.99 18.17
CA GLY A 132 -15.32 -8.84 18.40
C GLY A 132 -15.90 -7.80 19.36
N ASP A 133 -17.06 -8.06 19.98
CA ASP A 133 -17.66 -7.19 20.98
C ASP A 133 -17.42 -7.73 22.40
N LYS A 134 -16.94 -6.84 23.27
CA LYS A 134 -16.69 -7.18 24.66
C LYS A 134 -17.96 -7.23 25.52
N ASP A 135 -19.06 -6.70 25.03
CA ASP A 135 -20.31 -6.67 25.79
C ASP A 135 -20.83 -8.09 26.05
N LEU A 136 -20.57 -9.00 25.11
CA LEU A 136 -20.90 -10.41 25.28
C LEU A 136 -20.14 -11.10 26.42
N THR A 137 -19.04 -10.51 26.93
CA THR A 137 -18.32 -11.07 28.09
C THR A 137 -19.15 -11.10 29.38
N GLN A 138 -20.23 -10.31 29.46
CA GLN A 138 -21.22 -10.35 30.56
C GLN A 138 -21.93 -11.72 30.64
N LEU A 139 -21.95 -12.50 29.56
CA LEU A 139 -22.60 -13.80 29.50
C LEU A 139 -21.73 -14.96 30.01
N ALA A 140 -20.44 -14.71 30.24
CA ALA A 140 -19.48 -15.75 30.64
C ALA A 140 -19.92 -16.44 31.95
N SER A 141 -19.81 -17.77 31.99
CA SER A 141 -20.15 -18.61 33.16
C SER A 141 -19.28 -19.88 33.12
N ASP A 142 -19.48 -20.79 34.07
CA ASP A 142 -18.74 -22.05 34.12
C ASP A 142 -18.91 -22.90 32.82
N ASN A 143 -20.01 -22.70 32.09
CA ASN A 143 -20.33 -23.42 30.86
C ASN A 143 -20.33 -22.52 29.64
N ILE A 144 -20.15 -21.20 29.77
CA ILE A 144 -20.12 -20.23 28.67
C ILE A 144 -18.77 -19.56 28.62
N THR A 145 -18.01 -19.77 27.53
CA THR A 145 -16.75 -19.06 27.25
C THR A 145 -16.93 -18.11 26.08
N VAL A 146 -16.46 -16.87 26.21
CA VAL A 146 -16.50 -15.90 25.12
C VAL A 146 -15.13 -15.80 24.45
N TYR A 147 -15.08 -16.18 23.18
CA TYR A 147 -13.93 -16.07 22.30
C TYR A 147 -13.95 -14.68 21.70
N TYR A 148 -13.19 -13.77 22.29
CA TYR A 148 -13.08 -12.39 21.84
C TYR A 148 -11.98 -12.26 20.78
N THR A 149 -12.36 -11.91 19.55
CA THR A 149 -11.40 -11.67 18.46
C THR A 149 -10.70 -10.32 18.66
N LYS A 150 -9.41 -10.34 19.05
CA LYS A 150 -8.66 -9.16 19.51
C LYS A 150 -7.98 -8.40 18.40
N ARG A 151 -7.22 -9.08 17.55
CA ARG A 151 -6.45 -8.47 16.45
C ARG A 151 -6.38 -9.41 15.26
N GLY A 152 -6.54 -8.83 14.05
CA GLY A 152 -6.59 -9.63 12.84
C GLY A 152 -7.78 -10.61 12.84
N VAL A 153 -7.60 -11.75 12.18
CA VAL A 153 -8.58 -12.85 12.12
C VAL A 153 -8.15 -14.07 12.93
N THR A 154 -7.02 -14.01 13.63
CA THR A 154 -6.39 -15.18 14.27
C THR A 154 -6.13 -15.01 15.76
N GLU A 155 -6.07 -13.80 16.31
CA GLU A 155 -5.77 -13.59 17.72
C GLU A 155 -7.07 -13.57 18.54
N ILE A 156 -7.23 -14.55 19.46
CA ILE A 156 -8.43 -14.72 20.30
C ILE A 156 -8.07 -14.70 21.78
N ASP A 157 -8.73 -13.83 22.56
CA ASP A 157 -8.70 -13.87 24.03
C ASP A 157 -9.92 -14.70 24.51
N TYR A 158 -9.71 -15.60 25.47
CA TYR A 158 -10.74 -16.48 26.04
C TYR A 158 -11.26 -15.88 27.34
N TYR A 159 -12.47 -15.33 27.32
CA TYR A 159 -13.09 -14.72 28.49
C TYR A 159 -13.92 -15.76 29.24
N THR A 160 -13.38 -16.22 30.36
CA THR A 160 -14.07 -17.00 31.40
C THR A 160 -14.31 -16.13 32.62
N PRO A 161 -15.13 -16.53 33.61
CA PRO A 161 -15.26 -15.79 34.85
C PRO A 161 -13.92 -15.53 35.56
N GLU A 162 -13.01 -16.51 35.56
CA GLU A 162 -11.67 -16.38 36.15
C GLU A 162 -10.84 -15.33 35.43
N PHE A 163 -10.80 -15.34 34.08
CA PHE A 163 -10.06 -14.36 33.31
C PHE A 163 -10.61 -12.95 33.48
N ILE A 164 -11.94 -12.78 33.60
CA ILE A 164 -12.57 -11.48 33.84
C ILE A 164 -12.16 -10.99 35.26
N ASN A 165 -12.18 -11.88 36.25
CA ASN A 165 -11.75 -11.52 37.58
C ASN A 165 -10.26 -11.19 37.67
N GLU A 166 -9.40 -11.95 37.04
CA GLU A 166 -7.96 -11.66 36.95
C GLU A 166 -7.68 -10.30 36.31
N LYS A 167 -8.40 -9.98 35.23
CA LYS A 167 -8.16 -8.79 34.43
C LYS A 167 -8.75 -7.51 34.99
N TYR A 168 -9.96 -7.59 35.58
CA TYR A 168 -10.73 -6.43 36.06
C TYR A 168 -11.01 -6.45 37.55
N GLY A 169 -10.82 -7.56 38.23
CA GLY A 169 -11.26 -7.76 39.60
C GLY A 169 -12.78 -7.78 39.77
N LEU A 170 -13.50 -8.12 38.70
CA LEU A 170 -14.95 -8.09 38.59
C LEU A 170 -15.52 -9.45 38.20
N THR A 171 -16.78 -9.68 38.49
CA THR A 171 -17.54 -10.82 37.94
C THR A 171 -18.09 -10.47 36.56
N PRO A 172 -18.46 -11.46 35.70
CA PRO A 172 -19.11 -11.20 34.42
C PRO A 172 -20.31 -10.26 34.50
N GLN A 173 -21.17 -10.43 35.52
CA GLN A 173 -22.34 -9.59 35.77
C GLN A 173 -21.95 -8.13 36.05
N GLN A 174 -20.85 -7.88 36.77
CA GLN A 174 -20.36 -6.53 37.06
C GLN A 174 -19.79 -5.78 35.82
N ILE A 175 -19.58 -6.44 34.70
CA ILE A 175 -19.25 -5.76 33.46
C ILE A 175 -20.40 -4.85 33.00
N ILE A 176 -21.64 -5.27 33.21
CA ILE A 176 -22.83 -4.44 32.95
C ILE A 176 -22.83 -3.20 33.85
N ASP A 177 -22.57 -3.40 35.12
CA ASP A 177 -22.50 -2.34 36.13
C ASP A 177 -21.37 -1.34 35.83
N MET A 178 -20.22 -1.86 35.38
CA MET A 178 -19.10 -1.02 34.95
C MET A 178 -19.51 -0.10 33.78
N LYS A 179 -20.22 -0.63 32.79
CA LYS A 179 -20.76 0.18 31.69
C LYS A 179 -21.86 1.12 32.12
N GLY A 180 -22.66 0.73 33.07
CA GLY A 180 -23.65 1.62 33.74
C GLY A 180 -23.01 2.87 34.30
N LEU A 181 -21.88 2.73 35.00
CA LEU A 181 -21.16 3.85 35.60
C LEU A 181 -20.34 4.67 34.60
N MET A 182 -19.57 4.02 33.71
CA MET A 182 -18.63 4.74 32.82
C MET A 182 -19.21 5.12 31.46
N GLY A 183 -20.35 4.53 31.09
CA GLY A 183 -20.91 4.64 29.76
C GLY A 183 -20.12 3.88 28.68
N ASP A 184 -20.56 4.00 27.42
CA ASP A 184 -19.85 3.49 26.26
C ASP A 184 -19.90 4.50 25.13
N LYS A 185 -18.73 4.98 24.70
CA LYS A 185 -18.62 5.96 23.61
C LYS A 185 -18.92 5.35 22.24
N SER A 186 -18.68 4.05 22.04
CA SER A 186 -18.92 3.38 20.76
C SER A 186 -20.41 3.24 20.48
N ASP A 187 -21.20 3.02 21.53
CA ASP A 187 -22.65 2.86 21.46
C ASP A 187 -23.42 4.12 21.89
N ASN A 188 -22.68 5.18 22.16
CA ASN A 188 -23.25 6.44 22.64
C ASN A 188 -24.09 6.26 23.92
N ILE A 189 -23.65 5.37 24.81
CA ILE A 189 -24.25 5.16 26.14
C ILE A 189 -23.65 6.20 27.10
N PRO A 190 -24.47 7.03 27.76
CA PRO A 190 -23.98 8.23 28.44
C PRO A 190 -23.05 7.96 29.61
N GLY A 191 -23.38 7.04 30.50
CA GLY A 191 -22.69 6.85 31.78
C GLY A 191 -22.69 8.09 32.64
N ILE A 192 -21.90 8.11 33.71
CA ILE A 192 -21.72 9.27 34.59
C ILE A 192 -20.55 10.12 34.08
N PRO A 193 -20.73 11.38 33.68
CA PRO A 193 -19.68 12.25 33.16
C PRO A 193 -18.46 12.34 34.10
N GLY A 194 -17.29 11.93 33.61
CA GLY A 194 -16.03 11.95 34.36
C GLY A 194 -15.81 10.77 35.31
N VAL A 195 -16.65 9.73 35.23
CA VAL A 195 -16.37 8.40 35.79
C VAL A 195 -15.81 7.54 34.65
N GLY A 196 -14.55 7.13 34.79
CA GLY A 196 -13.88 6.24 33.82
C GLY A 196 -13.71 4.84 34.41
N GLU A 197 -13.21 3.91 33.59
CA GLU A 197 -13.03 2.48 33.89
C GLU A 197 -12.41 2.23 35.30
N LYS A 198 -11.27 2.87 35.59
CA LYS A 198 -10.61 2.69 36.90
C LYS A 198 -11.47 3.11 38.08
N THR A 199 -12.26 4.18 37.93
CA THR A 199 -13.14 4.66 38.97
C THR A 199 -14.36 3.74 39.12
N ALA A 200 -14.92 3.27 38.01
CA ALA A 200 -16.03 2.33 38.02
C ALA A 200 -15.62 1.00 38.66
N ILE A 201 -14.48 0.43 38.28
CA ILE A 201 -13.95 -0.80 38.89
C ILE A 201 -13.77 -0.63 40.40
N LYS A 202 -13.16 0.48 40.86
CA LYS A 202 -12.98 0.74 42.29
C LYS A 202 -14.33 0.78 43.05
N LEU A 203 -15.32 1.47 42.47
CA LEU A 203 -16.65 1.57 43.09
C LEU A 203 -17.35 0.20 43.16
N LEU A 204 -17.25 -0.61 42.09
CA LEU A 204 -17.88 -1.93 42.04
C LEU A 204 -17.17 -2.96 42.92
N THR A 205 -15.89 -2.83 43.15
CA THR A 205 -15.16 -3.66 44.11
C THR A 205 -15.61 -3.37 45.55
N GLU A 206 -16.03 -2.12 45.85
CA GLU A 206 -16.44 -1.70 47.19
C GLU A 206 -17.96 -1.87 47.41
N TYR A 207 -18.77 -1.63 46.38
CA TYR A 207 -20.24 -1.57 46.50
C TYR A 207 -20.98 -2.62 45.65
N GLU A 208 -20.28 -3.48 44.92
CA GLU A 208 -20.76 -4.63 44.14
C GLU A 208 -21.56 -4.31 42.87
N ASN A 209 -22.49 -3.37 42.88
CA ASN A 209 -23.34 -3.01 41.72
C ASN A 209 -23.67 -1.52 41.69
N VAL A 210 -24.24 -1.06 40.56
CA VAL A 210 -24.59 0.36 40.35
C VAL A 210 -25.57 0.86 41.39
N GLU A 211 -26.57 0.08 41.72
CA GLU A 211 -27.63 0.44 42.69
C GLU A 211 -27.02 0.72 44.06
N ASN A 212 -26.18 -0.17 44.54
CA ASN A 212 -25.46 0.00 45.83
C ASN A 212 -24.51 1.21 45.81
N VAL A 213 -23.82 1.46 44.69
CA VAL A 213 -22.99 2.67 44.52
C VAL A 213 -23.85 3.93 44.70
N LEU A 214 -25.01 3.95 44.03
CA LEU A 214 -25.92 5.11 44.06
C LEU A 214 -26.65 5.30 45.38
N GLU A 215 -26.89 4.24 46.17
CA GLU A 215 -27.45 4.30 47.50
C GLU A 215 -26.42 4.76 48.54
N ASN A 216 -25.13 4.50 48.31
CA ASN A 216 -24.06 4.80 49.24
C ASN A 216 -23.21 6.03 48.85
N ILE A 217 -23.70 6.95 48.02
CA ILE A 217 -22.99 8.14 47.58
C ILE A 217 -22.39 8.94 48.74
N ASP A 218 -23.09 9.04 49.85
CA ASP A 218 -22.64 9.78 51.02
C ASP A 218 -21.42 9.17 51.71
N ASN A 219 -21.18 7.90 51.51
CA ASN A 219 -20.06 7.18 52.08
C ASN A 219 -18.82 7.19 51.18
N ILE A 220 -18.97 7.55 49.89
CA ILE A 220 -17.91 7.56 48.89
C ILE A 220 -16.96 8.75 49.13
N SER A 221 -15.66 8.57 49.07
CA SER A 221 -14.67 9.62 49.24
C SER A 221 -14.54 10.53 47.99
N GLY A 222 -14.45 11.85 48.22
CA GLY A 222 -14.18 12.82 47.19
C GLY A 222 -15.41 13.64 46.74
N LYS A 223 -15.43 14.95 47.10
CA LYS A 223 -16.55 15.88 46.89
C LYS A 223 -17.04 15.89 45.39
N LYS A 224 -16.10 16.02 44.44
CA LYS A 224 -16.43 16.06 42.99
C LYS A 224 -17.03 14.73 42.53
N LEU A 225 -16.60 13.60 43.08
CA LEU A 225 -17.14 12.29 42.66
C LEU A 225 -18.57 12.13 43.18
N LYS A 226 -18.85 12.53 44.41
CA LYS A 226 -20.21 12.54 45.00
C LYS A 226 -21.17 13.39 44.16
N GLU A 227 -20.75 14.62 43.84
CA GLU A 227 -21.55 15.53 42.98
C GLU A 227 -21.91 14.85 41.66
N ARG A 228 -20.92 14.27 40.97
CA ARG A 228 -21.12 13.57 39.67
C ARG A 228 -22.04 12.35 39.78
N LEU A 229 -21.86 11.54 40.82
CA LEU A 229 -22.72 10.37 41.07
C LEU A 229 -24.16 10.79 41.36
N THR A 230 -24.35 11.90 42.09
CA THR A 230 -25.69 12.43 42.40
C THR A 230 -26.37 12.97 41.14
N GLU A 231 -25.64 13.75 40.32
CA GLU A 231 -26.18 14.33 39.08
C GLU A 231 -26.39 13.28 37.98
N GLY A 232 -25.52 12.26 37.89
CA GLY A 232 -25.57 11.23 36.85
C GLY A 232 -26.35 9.96 37.24
N LYS A 233 -27.18 10.00 38.31
CA LYS A 233 -27.91 8.82 38.82
C LYS A 233 -28.84 8.19 37.80
N GLU A 234 -29.62 8.99 37.07
CA GLU A 234 -30.56 8.53 36.07
C GLU A 234 -29.80 7.99 34.83
N ASP A 235 -28.71 8.66 34.43
CA ASP A 235 -27.87 8.24 33.34
C ASP A 235 -27.16 6.90 33.58
N ALA A 236 -26.75 6.64 34.85
CA ALA A 236 -26.15 5.36 35.23
C ALA A 236 -27.15 4.20 35.13
N ILE A 237 -28.37 4.39 35.58
CA ILE A 237 -29.45 3.38 35.51
C ILE A 237 -29.83 3.12 34.05
N LEU A 238 -30.02 4.19 33.28
CA LEU A 238 -30.29 4.08 31.84
C LEU A 238 -29.16 3.34 31.13
N SER A 239 -27.91 3.71 31.40
CA SER A 239 -26.72 3.10 30.78
C SER A 239 -26.59 1.63 31.13
N LYS A 240 -26.83 1.23 32.39
CA LYS A 240 -26.90 -0.17 32.80
C LYS A 240 -27.97 -0.93 32.01
N LYS A 241 -29.18 -0.36 31.88
CA LYS A 241 -30.27 -0.95 31.09
C LYS A 241 -29.91 -1.13 29.61
N LEU A 242 -29.28 -0.13 28.99
CA LEU A 242 -28.86 -0.18 27.58
C LEU A 242 -27.74 -1.20 27.34
N ALA A 243 -26.79 -1.34 28.28
CA ALA A 243 -25.67 -2.27 28.20
C ALA A 243 -26.06 -3.73 28.51
N THR A 244 -27.22 -3.96 29.13
CA THR A 244 -27.68 -5.31 29.47
C THR A 244 -28.16 -6.06 28.22
N ILE A 245 -27.62 -7.24 27.99
CA ILE A 245 -28.06 -8.17 26.95
C ILE A 245 -29.35 -8.85 27.40
N PHE A 246 -30.36 -8.78 26.55
CA PHE A 246 -31.64 -9.45 26.80
C PHE A 246 -31.55 -10.93 26.45
N THR A 247 -31.90 -11.84 27.36
CA THR A 247 -31.66 -13.27 27.21
C THR A 247 -32.96 -14.10 27.09
N ASP A 248 -34.08 -13.44 26.74
CA ASP A 248 -35.37 -14.09 26.55
C ASP A 248 -36.06 -13.63 25.25
N VAL A 249 -35.26 -13.58 24.18
CA VAL A 249 -35.75 -13.29 22.81
C VAL A 249 -36.59 -14.45 22.33
N PRO A 250 -37.78 -14.23 21.71
CA PRO A 250 -38.53 -15.29 21.06
C PRO A 250 -37.76 -15.80 19.82
N VAL A 251 -36.93 -16.82 20.03
CA VAL A 251 -36.06 -17.40 19.00
C VAL A 251 -36.81 -18.43 18.14
N ASP A 252 -36.45 -18.52 16.86
CA ASP A 252 -37.18 -19.33 15.88
C ASP A 252 -36.81 -20.83 15.90
N ASN A 253 -35.58 -21.17 16.38
CA ASN A 253 -35.06 -22.53 16.35
C ASN A 253 -34.88 -23.11 17.75
N LYS A 254 -35.10 -24.42 17.87
CA LYS A 254 -34.63 -25.18 19.05
C LYS A 254 -33.17 -25.55 18.88
N ILE A 255 -32.48 -25.89 19.98
CA ILE A 255 -31.06 -26.24 19.95
C ILE A 255 -30.83 -27.49 19.08
N GLU A 256 -31.73 -28.45 19.11
CA GLU A 256 -31.65 -29.68 18.32
C GLU A 256 -31.70 -29.42 16.82
N ASP A 257 -32.30 -28.31 16.39
CA ASP A 257 -32.41 -27.86 14.98
C ASP A 257 -31.13 -27.21 14.46
N LEU A 258 -30.15 -26.92 15.33
CA LEU A 258 -28.90 -26.24 15.02
C LEU A 258 -27.75 -27.17 14.68
N THR A 259 -28.02 -28.46 14.46
CA THR A 259 -27.04 -29.36 13.85
C THR A 259 -26.77 -28.94 12.40
N PHE A 260 -25.53 -29.01 11.99
CA PHE A 260 -25.13 -28.57 10.66
C PHE A 260 -24.30 -29.62 9.93
N LYS A 261 -24.38 -29.58 8.61
CA LYS A 261 -23.56 -30.39 7.71
C LYS A 261 -23.28 -29.56 6.45
N GLU A 262 -22.02 -29.44 6.10
CA GLU A 262 -21.62 -28.66 4.91
C GLU A 262 -22.21 -29.21 3.63
N ASP A 263 -22.62 -28.31 2.74
CA ASP A 263 -23.00 -28.55 1.36
C ASP A 263 -21.79 -28.20 0.46
N ARG A 264 -21.05 -29.26 0.10
CA ARG A 264 -19.79 -29.11 -0.64
C ARG A 264 -19.97 -28.51 -2.03
N GLU A 265 -21.06 -28.80 -2.70
CA GLU A 265 -21.32 -28.22 -4.04
C GLU A 265 -21.63 -26.72 -3.94
N LYS A 266 -22.50 -26.30 -3.04
CA LYS A 266 -22.77 -24.88 -2.78
C LYS A 266 -21.52 -24.12 -2.35
N LYS A 267 -20.70 -24.74 -1.48
CA LYS A 267 -19.43 -24.16 -1.02
C LYS A 267 -18.46 -23.95 -2.18
N LYS A 268 -18.35 -24.93 -3.09
CA LYS A 268 -17.53 -24.86 -4.29
C LYS A 268 -18.02 -23.77 -5.25
N GLU A 269 -19.32 -23.74 -5.56
CA GLU A 269 -19.92 -22.72 -6.42
C GLU A 269 -19.67 -21.30 -5.88
N LEU A 270 -19.83 -21.12 -4.56
CA LEU A 270 -19.58 -19.82 -3.91
C LEU A 270 -18.11 -19.43 -4.01
N PHE A 271 -17.18 -20.34 -3.75
CA PHE A 271 -15.74 -20.05 -3.83
C PHE A 271 -15.28 -19.80 -5.27
N GLU A 272 -15.86 -20.45 -6.27
CA GLU A 272 -15.65 -20.15 -7.69
C GLU A 272 -16.17 -18.73 -8.04
N LYS A 273 -17.38 -18.38 -7.61
CA LYS A 273 -18.00 -17.06 -7.78
C LYS A 273 -17.18 -15.94 -7.17
N LEU A 274 -16.57 -16.19 -6.00
CA LEU A 274 -15.75 -15.22 -5.26
C LEU A 274 -14.26 -15.28 -5.63
N GLU A 275 -13.84 -16.24 -6.47
CA GLU A 275 -12.46 -16.52 -6.88
C GLU A 275 -11.52 -16.85 -5.68
N PHE A 276 -12.03 -17.63 -4.74
CA PHE A 276 -11.29 -18.08 -3.55
C PHE A 276 -10.42 -19.30 -3.87
N VAL A 277 -9.34 -19.05 -4.63
CA VAL A 277 -8.47 -20.09 -5.19
C VAL A 277 -7.88 -21.02 -4.12
N SER A 278 -7.48 -20.49 -2.96
CA SER A 278 -6.93 -21.27 -1.83
C SER A 278 -7.94 -22.25 -1.25
N PHE A 279 -9.19 -21.79 -1.03
CA PHE A 279 -10.26 -22.65 -0.52
C PHE A 279 -10.71 -23.69 -1.56
N LEU A 280 -10.76 -23.36 -2.84
CA LEU A 280 -11.03 -24.31 -3.92
C LEU A 280 -9.97 -25.40 -4.00
N ARG A 281 -8.70 -25.05 -3.79
CA ARG A 281 -7.60 -26.01 -3.74
C ARG A 281 -7.73 -26.95 -2.53
N LYS A 282 -8.10 -26.41 -1.35
CA LYS A 282 -8.36 -27.21 -0.13
C LYS A 282 -9.49 -28.22 -0.38
N LEU A 283 -10.62 -27.78 -0.96
CA LEU A 283 -11.74 -28.64 -1.31
C LEU A 283 -11.38 -29.75 -2.32
N SER A 284 -10.54 -29.45 -3.33
CA SER A 284 -10.11 -30.43 -4.33
C SER A 284 -9.14 -31.48 -3.77
N GLN A 285 -8.29 -31.11 -2.81
CA GLN A 285 -7.38 -32.03 -2.12
C GLN A 285 -8.12 -32.98 -1.20
N GLU A 286 -9.19 -32.54 -0.53
CA GLU A 286 -10.06 -33.38 0.28
C GLU A 286 -10.83 -34.41 -0.57
N ASN A 287 -11.16 -34.09 -1.83
CA ASN A 287 -11.80 -35.03 -2.76
C ASN A 287 -10.84 -36.16 -3.23
N SER A 288 -9.56 -35.81 -3.46
CA SER A 288 -8.55 -36.83 -3.83
C SER A 288 -8.25 -37.82 -2.70
N ALA A 289 -8.45 -37.41 -1.45
CA ALA A 289 -8.30 -38.26 -0.27
C ALA A 289 -9.54 -39.14 0.00
N ALA A 290 -10.71 -38.79 -0.55
CA ALA A 290 -11.93 -39.54 -0.37
C ALA A 290 -12.11 -40.69 -1.40
N ASP A 291 -11.54 -40.57 -2.61
CA ASP A 291 -11.58 -41.56 -3.68
C ASP A 291 -10.48 -42.64 -3.57
N GLU A 292 -9.46 -42.45 -2.74
CA GLU A 292 -8.37 -43.43 -2.52
C GLU A 292 -8.56 -44.34 -1.28
N SER A 293 -9.76 -44.54 -0.81
CA SER A 293 -10.03 -45.39 0.35
C SER A 293 -10.22 -46.90 -0.01
N GLU A 294 -9.29 -47.49 -0.76
CA GLU A 294 -8.94 -48.89 -0.64
C GLU A 294 -7.47 -49.06 -1.01
N THR A 295 -6.67 -49.33 0.01
CA THR A 295 -5.23 -49.60 0.04
C THR A 295 -4.28 -48.40 0.15
N GLU A 296 -3.59 -48.47 1.28
CA GLU A 296 -2.37 -47.79 1.69
C GLU A 296 -2.53 -46.53 2.58
N THR A 297 -2.17 -46.75 3.84
CA THR A 297 -1.69 -45.87 4.91
C THR A 297 -1.91 -44.38 4.70
N LYS A 298 -2.82 -43.83 5.49
CA LYS A 298 -2.99 -42.44 5.79
C LYS A 298 -1.63 -41.80 6.17
N GLU A 299 -0.94 -41.18 5.24
CA GLU A 299 -0.11 -40.05 5.56
C GLU A 299 -1.01 -38.81 5.63
N GLU A 300 -1.43 -38.48 6.84
CA GLU A 300 -1.88 -37.15 7.20
C GLU A 300 -0.82 -36.18 6.67
N LYS A 301 -1.15 -35.38 5.67
CA LYS A 301 -0.40 -34.14 5.42
C LYS A 301 -0.76 -33.16 6.54
N ILE A 302 -0.27 -33.48 7.75
CA ILE A 302 0.00 -32.54 8.84
C ILE A 302 0.70 -31.35 8.18
N LYS A 303 0.29 -30.10 8.46
CA LYS A 303 1.15 -28.94 8.29
C LYS A 303 2.51 -29.36 8.81
N LYS A 304 3.48 -29.60 7.89
CA LYS A 304 4.82 -29.99 8.31
C LYS A 304 5.35 -28.82 9.12
N ASP A 305 5.56 -29.05 10.41
CA ASP A 305 6.29 -28.10 11.23
C ASP A 305 7.64 -27.91 10.56
N ILE A 306 7.95 -26.66 10.22
CA ILE A 306 9.23 -26.32 9.62
C ILE A 306 10.31 -26.64 10.67
N GLU A 307 11.17 -27.60 10.37
CA GLU A 307 12.32 -27.87 11.21
C GLU A 307 13.26 -26.67 11.15
N ILE A 308 13.59 -26.07 12.31
CA ILE A 308 14.48 -24.92 12.38
C ILE A 308 15.82 -25.36 12.94
N GLN A 309 16.88 -25.17 12.15
CA GLN A 309 18.25 -25.47 12.56
C GLN A 309 19.08 -24.17 12.57
N ILE A 310 19.76 -23.91 13.68
CA ILE A 310 20.73 -22.82 13.77
C ILE A 310 22.01 -23.28 13.06
N ALA A 311 22.43 -22.53 12.08
CA ALA A 311 23.53 -22.85 11.21
C ALA A 311 24.72 -21.89 11.43
N ASP A 312 25.92 -22.40 11.22
CA ASP A 312 27.19 -21.67 11.35
C ASP A 312 27.99 -21.70 10.04
N LYS A 313 29.18 -21.13 10.07
CA LYS A 313 30.09 -21.08 8.91
C LYS A 313 30.56 -22.44 8.41
N ASP A 314 30.50 -23.52 9.21
CA ASP A 314 30.92 -24.86 8.88
C ASP A 314 29.75 -25.79 8.48
N THR A 315 28.54 -25.32 8.60
CA THR A 315 27.29 -26.08 8.28
C THR A 315 27.25 -26.41 6.80
N LYS A 316 27.19 -27.71 6.48
CA LYS A 316 27.12 -28.22 5.11
C LYS A 316 25.70 -28.23 4.60
N LEU A 317 25.44 -27.52 3.50
CA LEU A 317 24.14 -27.40 2.87
C LEU A 317 24.22 -27.69 1.38
N ASN A 318 23.16 -28.36 0.86
CA ASN A 318 22.91 -28.44 -0.56
C ASN A 318 21.81 -27.44 -0.91
N PHE A 319 22.18 -26.35 -1.55
CA PHE A 319 21.27 -25.26 -1.89
C PHE A 319 20.36 -25.54 -3.11
N LYS A 320 20.44 -26.75 -3.73
CA LYS A 320 19.54 -27.08 -4.85
C LYS A 320 18.07 -27.03 -4.40
N LYS A 321 17.23 -26.37 -5.18
CA LYS A 321 15.81 -26.17 -4.88
C LYS A 321 15.59 -25.52 -3.50
N SER A 322 16.39 -24.52 -3.17
CA SER A 322 16.24 -23.75 -1.93
C SER A 322 15.62 -22.38 -2.20
N SER A 323 15.17 -21.75 -1.13
CA SER A 323 14.89 -20.32 -1.07
C SER A 323 15.84 -19.63 -0.09
N LEU A 324 16.08 -18.35 -0.33
CA LEU A 324 16.94 -17.50 0.49
C LEU A 324 16.19 -16.23 0.89
N HIS A 325 16.20 -15.94 2.18
CA HIS A 325 15.67 -14.69 2.73
C HIS A 325 16.68 -14.05 3.66
N ILE A 326 16.89 -12.74 3.51
CA ILE A 326 17.67 -11.91 4.43
C ILE A 326 16.72 -10.94 5.12
N GLU A 327 16.64 -11.00 6.44
CA GLU A 327 15.82 -10.14 7.24
C GLU A 327 16.64 -8.97 7.78
N CYS A 328 16.10 -7.75 7.57
CA CYS A 328 16.65 -6.50 8.10
C CYS A 328 15.68 -5.87 9.09
N TYR A 329 16.21 -5.17 10.09
CA TYR A 329 15.37 -4.52 11.09
C TYR A 329 14.42 -3.47 10.50
N THR A 330 14.84 -2.77 9.45
CA THR A 330 14.01 -1.80 8.73
C THR A 330 14.01 -2.10 7.23
N GLU A 331 13.05 -1.53 6.50
CA GLU A 331 13.01 -1.60 5.03
C GLU A 331 14.16 -0.87 4.35
N ASP A 332 14.78 0.08 5.05
CA ASP A 332 16.00 0.77 4.61
C ASP A 332 17.23 -0.10 4.89
N TYR A 333 17.40 -1.14 4.09
CA TYR A 333 18.47 -2.11 4.23
C TYR A 333 19.88 -1.54 4.04
N GLN A 334 19.98 -0.33 3.49
CA GLN A 334 21.28 0.37 3.35
C GLN A 334 21.83 0.79 4.72
N ASN A 335 20.93 1.22 5.62
CA ASN A 335 21.22 1.73 6.94
C ASN A 335 20.68 0.84 8.08
N SER A 336 20.31 -0.40 7.79
CA SER A 336 19.70 -1.32 8.73
C SER A 336 20.63 -2.48 9.08
N ASP A 337 20.51 -2.97 10.31
CA ASP A 337 21.16 -4.21 10.72
C ASP A 337 20.46 -5.41 10.08
N VAL A 338 21.26 -6.42 9.68
CA VAL A 338 20.77 -7.73 9.29
C VAL A 338 20.49 -8.54 10.54
N LEU A 339 19.23 -8.95 10.71
CA LEU A 339 18.79 -9.71 11.89
C LEU A 339 19.00 -11.22 11.75
N GLY A 340 19.05 -11.72 10.52
CA GLY A 340 19.28 -13.11 10.22
C GLY A 340 19.14 -13.43 8.73
N VAL A 341 19.69 -14.57 8.35
CA VAL A 341 19.61 -15.12 7.01
C VAL A 341 18.97 -16.51 7.12
N SER A 342 17.87 -16.73 6.41
CA SER A 342 17.18 -18.01 6.38
C SER A 342 17.33 -18.67 5.01
N VAL A 343 17.77 -19.93 4.99
CA VAL A 343 17.81 -20.79 3.81
C VAL A 343 16.90 -21.97 4.04
N TYR A 344 15.85 -22.09 3.22
CA TYR A 344 14.93 -23.22 3.32
C TYR A 344 15.22 -24.25 2.24
N VAL A 345 15.47 -25.50 2.65
CA VAL A 345 15.80 -26.65 1.80
C VAL A 345 15.06 -27.88 2.29
N GLY A 346 14.32 -28.54 1.40
CA GLY A 346 13.50 -29.69 1.80
C GLY A 346 12.40 -29.24 2.76
N ASP A 347 12.51 -29.66 4.01
CA ASP A 347 11.54 -29.33 5.09
C ASP A 347 12.21 -28.53 6.23
N THR A 348 13.49 -28.16 6.06
CA THR A 348 14.32 -27.53 7.10
C THR A 348 14.68 -26.10 6.73
N ALA A 349 14.49 -25.17 7.66
CA ALA A 349 14.99 -23.79 7.58
C ALA A 349 16.30 -23.68 8.40
N TYR A 350 17.38 -23.35 7.70
CA TYR A 350 18.68 -23.10 8.31
C TYR A 350 18.83 -21.61 8.56
N ILE A 351 19.02 -21.24 9.83
CA ILE A 351 19.10 -19.84 10.27
C ILE A 351 20.55 -19.48 10.58
N PHE A 352 21.08 -18.51 9.88
CA PHE A 352 22.43 -17.98 10.04
C PHE A 352 22.38 -16.55 10.59
N SER A 353 23.43 -16.17 11.34
CA SER A 353 23.82 -14.76 11.44
C SER A 353 24.38 -14.25 10.09
N GLU A 354 24.42 -12.93 9.89
CA GLU A 354 25.04 -12.34 8.69
C GLU A 354 26.47 -12.86 8.47
N GLU A 355 27.32 -12.77 9.51
CA GLU A 355 28.72 -13.20 9.48
C GLU A 355 28.83 -14.69 9.12
N ASN A 356 28.12 -15.57 9.84
CA ASN A 356 28.17 -17.01 9.58
C ASN A 356 27.72 -17.37 8.15
N PHE A 357 26.73 -16.67 7.57
CA PHE A 357 26.28 -16.93 6.22
C PHE A 357 27.30 -16.53 5.17
N PHE A 358 27.86 -15.33 5.28
CA PHE A 358 28.84 -14.82 4.31
C PHE A 358 30.26 -15.39 4.52
N ASP A 359 30.52 -16.10 5.62
CA ASP A 359 31.75 -16.90 5.83
C ASP A 359 31.54 -18.39 5.55
N ASN A 360 30.31 -18.85 5.35
CA ASN A 360 30.02 -20.25 5.02
C ASN A 360 30.43 -20.56 3.55
N LYS A 361 31.36 -21.52 3.40
CA LYS A 361 31.90 -21.91 2.11
C LYS A 361 30.81 -22.35 1.10
N TYR A 362 29.83 -23.12 1.55
CA TYR A 362 28.79 -23.66 0.69
C TYR A 362 27.80 -22.56 0.26
N ALA A 363 27.51 -21.60 1.13
CA ALA A 363 26.70 -20.44 0.81
C ALA A 363 27.39 -19.55 -0.24
N ILE A 364 28.69 -19.31 -0.10
CA ILE A 364 29.49 -18.53 -1.06
C ILE A 364 29.50 -19.23 -2.43
N GLU A 365 29.77 -20.54 -2.46
CA GLU A 365 29.77 -21.34 -3.68
C GLU A 365 28.39 -21.26 -4.37
N TYR A 366 27.29 -21.35 -3.62
CA TYR A 366 25.93 -21.21 -4.16
C TYR A 366 25.67 -19.80 -4.70
N LEU A 367 25.98 -18.75 -3.95
CA LEU A 367 25.76 -17.37 -4.38
C LEU A 367 26.51 -17.08 -5.70
N GLN A 368 27.70 -17.64 -5.88
CA GLN A 368 28.54 -17.45 -7.08
C GLN A 368 28.24 -18.44 -8.21
N SER A 369 27.44 -19.47 -7.96
CA SER A 369 27.07 -20.47 -8.96
C SER A 369 26.10 -19.92 -10.00
N GLN A 370 25.91 -20.67 -11.11
CA GLN A 370 24.89 -20.39 -12.12
C GLN A 370 23.51 -20.95 -11.74
N GLU A 371 23.36 -21.61 -10.59
CA GLU A 371 22.08 -22.13 -10.13
C GLU A 371 21.11 -20.98 -9.84
N GLU A 372 19.83 -21.20 -10.10
CA GLU A 372 18.78 -20.21 -9.85
C GLU A 372 18.61 -19.96 -8.34
N LYS A 373 18.56 -18.70 -7.93
CA LYS A 373 18.28 -18.25 -6.56
C LYS A 373 16.81 -17.85 -6.46
N THR A 374 16.07 -18.52 -5.58
CA THR A 374 14.66 -18.17 -5.29
C THR A 374 14.60 -17.29 -4.06
N VAL A 375 14.10 -16.06 -4.21
CA VAL A 375 14.27 -15.01 -3.19
C VAL A 375 13.04 -14.10 -3.07
N TYR A 376 13.04 -13.31 -2.02
CA TYR A 376 12.20 -12.11 -1.88
C TYR A 376 13.10 -10.89 -1.75
N ASP A 377 12.99 -9.93 -2.70
CA ASP A 377 13.80 -8.71 -2.81
C ASP A 377 15.28 -8.98 -3.09
N ILE A 378 15.58 -9.40 -4.34
CA ILE A 378 16.97 -9.66 -4.80
C ILE A 378 17.87 -8.43 -4.70
N LYS A 379 17.33 -7.24 -4.87
CA LYS A 379 18.08 -5.99 -4.78
C LYS A 379 18.72 -5.80 -3.40
N LYS A 380 17.95 -6.03 -2.34
CA LYS A 380 18.43 -6.09 -0.95
C LYS A 380 19.55 -7.10 -0.78
N ILE A 381 19.36 -8.32 -1.31
CA ILE A 381 20.32 -9.41 -1.15
C ILE A 381 21.64 -9.09 -1.87
N ILE A 382 21.58 -8.52 -3.08
CA ILE A 382 22.80 -8.10 -3.81
C ILE A 382 23.53 -6.98 -3.06
N TYR A 383 22.82 -5.99 -2.53
CA TYR A 383 23.40 -4.88 -1.77
C TYR A 383 24.15 -5.39 -0.54
N ILE A 384 23.52 -6.27 0.27
CA ILE A 384 24.12 -6.84 1.47
C ILE A 384 25.30 -7.76 1.11
N ALA A 385 25.19 -8.56 0.05
CA ALA A 385 26.31 -9.39 -0.42
C ALA A 385 27.52 -8.54 -0.82
N LYS A 386 27.31 -7.43 -1.53
CA LYS A 386 28.38 -6.48 -1.87
C LYS A 386 29.02 -5.84 -0.63
N LYS A 387 28.21 -5.48 0.37
CA LYS A 387 28.71 -4.98 1.67
C LYS A 387 29.65 -5.99 2.35
N ASN A 388 29.39 -7.29 2.14
CA ASN A 388 30.24 -8.40 2.60
C ASN A 388 31.28 -8.85 1.56
N ASN A 389 31.57 -8.06 0.53
CA ASN A 389 32.53 -8.36 -0.54
C ASN A 389 32.23 -9.69 -1.29
N LYS A 390 30.96 -10.04 -1.43
CA LYS A 390 30.52 -11.24 -2.16
C LYS A 390 29.74 -10.83 -3.41
N LYS A 391 29.78 -11.70 -4.44
CA LYS A 391 29.03 -11.54 -5.69
C LYS A 391 27.89 -12.56 -5.76
N ILE A 392 26.81 -12.20 -6.45
CA ILE A 392 25.68 -13.08 -6.74
C ILE A 392 25.60 -13.27 -8.26
N ASN A 393 25.78 -14.51 -8.70
CA ASN A 393 25.72 -14.90 -10.11
C ASN A 393 24.48 -15.77 -10.38
N GLY A 394 24.28 -16.13 -11.66
CA GLY A 394 23.21 -17.04 -12.10
C GLY A 394 21.83 -16.39 -12.14
N ASP A 395 20.83 -17.20 -12.48
CA ASP A 395 19.46 -16.78 -12.58
C ASP A 395 18.83 -16.50 -11.19
N VAL A 396 17.79 -15.67 -11.18
CA VAL A 396 17.05 -15.32 -9.98
C VAL A 396 15.58 -15.42 -10.23
N PHE A 397 14.86 -16.01 -9.28
CA PHE A 397 13.42 -15.86 -9.17
C PHE A 397 13.07 -15.05 -7.92
N ASP A 398 12.61 -13.82 -8.12
CA ASP A 398 12.19 -12.89 -7.05
C ASP A 398 10.68 -12.79 -7.01
N ILE A 399 10.06 -13.28 -5.93
CA ILE A 399 8.60 -13.29 -5.78
C ILE A 399 7.99 -11.90 -5.59
N LYS A 400 8.77 -10.91 -5.08
CA LYS A 400 8.32 -9.52 -4.93
C LYS A 400 8.11 -8.87 -6.31
N ILE A 401 9.06 -9.05 -7.22
CA ILE A 401 8.98 -8.54 -8.60
C ILE A 401 7.90 -9.30 -9.39
N ALA A 402 7.82 -10.62 -9.22
CA ALA A 402 6.78 -11.43 -9.86
C ALA A 402 5.37 -10.99 -9.44
N ASN A 403 5.15 -10.78 -8.13
CA ASN A 403 3.87 -10.29 -7.61
C ASN A 403 3.49 -8.92 -8.20
N TYR A 404 4.45 -8.00 -8.24
CA TYR A 404 4.22 -6.67 -8.80
C TYR A 404 3.79 -6.70 -10.28
N LEU A 405 4.37 -7.58 -11.10
CA LEU A 405 3.97 -7.71 -12.49
C LEU A 405 2.57 -8.30 -12.65
N ILE A 406 2.23 -9.31 -11.83
CA ILE A 406 0.93 -9.98 -11.87
C ILE A 406 -0.19 -9.04 -11.40
N ASP A 407 0.08 -8.21 -10.39
CA ASP A 407 -0.86 -7.23 -9.88
C ASP A 407 -0.14 -5.98 -9.38
N VAL A 408 -0.04 -4.98 -10.25
CA VAL A 408 0.59 -3.67 -9.96
C VAL A 408 -0.14 -2.86 -8.88
N THR A 409 -1.35 -3.27 -8.48
CA THR A 409 -2.14 -2.61 -7.42
C THR A 409 -1.95 -3.29 -6.07
N SER A 410 -1.48 -4.54 -6.06
CA SER A 410 -1.22 -5.30 -4.85
C SER A 410 0.03 -4.78 -4.15
N LYS A 411 -0.05 -4.70 -2.83
CA LYS A 411 1.15 -4.47 -2.02
C LYS A 411 2.07 -5.68 -2.12
N SER A 412 3.34 -5.44 -2.40
CA SER A 412 4.36 -6.48 -2.52
C SER A 412 4.98 -6.88 -1.17
N GLU A 413 4.31 -6.62 -0.05
CA GLU A 413 4.69 -7.09 1.29
C GLU A 413 4.54 -8.61 1.36
N ILE A 414 5.48 -9.27 2.01
CA ILE A 414 5.56 -10.75 1.99
C ILE A 414 4.32 -11.44 2.59
N ASP A 415 3.77 -10.89 3.68
CA ASP A 415 2.54 -11.41 4.31
C ASP A 415 1.35 -11.36 3.35
N LYS A 416 1.25 -10.30 2.52
CA LYS A 416 0.20 -10.17 1.50
C LYS A 416 0.41 -11.14 0.35
N ILE A 417 1.65 -11.32 -0.09
CA ILE A 417 2.00 -12.28 -1.15
C ILE A 417 1.62 -13.69 -0.70
N VAL A 418 2.08 -14.11 0.48
CA VAL A 418 1.79 -15.45 1.02
C VAL A 418 0.29 -15.68 1.14
N PHE A 419 -0.43 -14.70 1.69
CA PHE A 419 -1.86 -14.75 1.78
C PHE A 419 -2.56 -14.91 0.42
N ASN A 420 -2.19 -14.09 -0.57
CA ASN A 420 -2.84 -14.09 -1.88
C ASN A 420 -2.62 -15.39 -2.68
N TYR A 421 -1.49 -16.06 -2.48
CA TYR A 421 -1.14 -17.28 -3.26
C TYR A 421 -1.35 -18.57 -2.52
N LEU A 422 -1.14 -18.61 -1.20
CA LEU A 422 -1.23 -19.82 -0.40
C LEU A 422 -2.48 -19.84 0.49
N GLY A 423 -3.11 -18.67 0.75
CA GLY A 423 -4.18 -18.53 1.73
C GLY A 423 -3.71 -18.64 3.18
N GLU A 424 -2.40 -18.64 3.39
CA GLU A 424 -1.79 -18.72 4.72
C GLU A 424 -1.54 -17.33 5.31
N ILE A 425 -1.71 -17.23 6.62
CA ILE A 425 -1.42 -16.01 7.37
C ILE A 425 -0.06 -16.15 8.03
N ILE A 426 0.87 -15.29 7.61
CA ILE A 426 2.11 -15.04 8.33
C ILE A 426 2.04 -13.65 8.96
N SER A 427 2.74 -13.47 10.09
CA SER A 427 2.76 -12.17 10.76
C SER A 427 3.34 -11.09 9.86
N SER A 428 2.71 -9.93 9.87
CA SER A 428 3.24 -8.75 9.19
C SER A 428 4.46 -8.18 9.92
N ASN A 429 5.25 -7.35 9.23
CA ASN A 429 6.39 -6.66 9.85
C ASN A 429 5.96 -5.79 11.06
N GLU A 430 4.79 -5.11 10.98
CA GLU A 430 4.26 -4.33 12.12
C GLU A 430 3.84 -5.20 13.31
N GLU A 431 3.42 -6.43 13.09
CA GLU A 431 3.08 -7.37 14.19
C GLU A 431 4.31 -7.92 14.88
N ILE A 432 5.37 -8.19 14.14
CA ILE A 432 6.64 -8.73 14.67
C ILE A 432 7.42 -7.64 15.40
N TYR A 433 7.57 -6.46 14.81
CA TYR A 433 8.45 -5.41 15.33
C TYR A 433 7.74 -4.25 16.01
N GLY A 434 6.43 -4.11 15.88
CA GLY A 434 5.69 -2.92 16.30
C GLY A 434 5.78 -1.77 15.30
N LYS A 435 5.06 -0.66 15.61
CA LYS A 435 4.93 0.51 14.74
C LYS A 435 5.54 1.78 15.34
N GLY A 436 6.28 2.54 14.52
CA GLY A 436 6.83 3.85 14.90
C GLY A 436 7.70 3.77 16.15
N ALA A 437 7.45 4.63 17.15
CA ALA A 437 8.22 4.68 18.41
C ALA A 437 8.08 3.42 19.30
N LYS A 438 7.13 2.53 19.00
CA LYS A 438 6.93 1.26 19.72
C LYS A 438 7.67 0.09 19.07
N ARG A 439 8.47 0.36 18.05
CA ARG A 439 9.21 -0.68 17.34
C ARG A 439 10.31 -1.26 18.25
N SER A 440 10.37 -2.58 18.34
CA SER A 440 11.34 -3.31 19.18
C SER A 440 11.67 -4.65 18.54
N LEU A 441 12.83 -5.21 18.90
CA LEU A 441 13.21 -6.55 18.47
C LEU A 441 12.37 -7.60 19.21
N PRO A 442 11.88 -8.64 18.52
CA PRO A 442 11.24 -9.80 19.15
C PRO A 442 12.30 -10.68 19.84
N THR A 443 11.83 -11.70 20.55
CA THR A 443 12.76 -12.75 21.03
C THR A 443 13.37 -13.51 19.87
N GLN A 444 14.55 -14.09 20.07
CA GLN A 444 15.25 -14.83 19.01
C GLN A 444 14.43 -16.00 18.47
N GLU A 445 13.68 -16.67 19.31
CA GLU A 445 12.79 -17.76 18.92
C GLU A 445 11.67 -17.30 17.97
N VAL A 446 11.02 -16.17 18.30
CA VAL A 446 9.99 -15.57 17.44
C VAL A 446 10.59 -15.13 16.11
N LEU A 447 11.77 -14.49 16.14
CA LEU A 447 12.47 -14.06 14.93
C LEU A 447 12.81 -15.25 14.03
N ASN A 448 13.41 -16.30 14.59
CA ASN A 448 13.80 -17.48 13.83
C ASN A 448 12.60 -18.18 13.19
N SER A 449 11.49 -18.31 13.94
CA SER A 449 10.24 -18.87 13.42
C SER A 449 9.65 -18.01 12.29
N TYR A 450 9.68 -16.69 12.43
CA TYR A 450 9.20 -15.75 11.42
C TYR A 450 9.98 -15.86 10.12
N ILE A 451 11.31 -15.75 10.15
CA ILE A 451 12.14 -15.79 8.94
C ILE A 451 12.19 -17.19 8.30
N ALA A 452 12.02 -18.26 9.08
CA ALA A 452 11.88 -19.62 8.58
C ALA A 452 10.59 -19.77 7.75
N LYS A 453 9.45 -19.28 8.26
CA LYS A 453 8.16 -19.27 7.56
C LYS A 453 8.24 -18.47 6.26
N ILE A 454 8.88 -17.31 6.27
CA ILE A 454 9.08 -16.51 5.05
C ILE A 454 9.85 -17.32 4.02
N ALA A 455 10.99 -17.90 4.39
CA ALA A 455 11.82 -18.65 3.46
C ALA A 455 11.07 -19.87 2.86
N ALA A 456 10.32 -20.61 3.65
CA ALA A 456 9.48 -21.72 3.17
C ALA A 456 8.40 -21.21 2.17
N SER A 457 7.68 -20.15 2.54
CA SER A 457 6.63 -19.56 1.69
C SER A 457 7.16 -19.06 0.34
N ILE A 458 8.37 -18.48 0.29
CA ILE A 458 9.01 -18.04 -0.96
C ILE A 458 9.12 -19.22 -1.95
N LEU A 459 9.52 -20.40 -1.48
CA LEU A 459 9.67 -21.58 -2.33
C LEU A 459 8.31 -22.11 -2.81
N GLU A 460 7.31 -22.11 -1.95
CA GLU A 460 5.96 -22.61 -2.27
C GLU A 460 5.18 -21.70 -3.22
N VAL A 461 5.34 -20.39 -3.11
CA VAL A 461 4.66 -19.41 -3.98
C VAL A 461 5.21 -19.41 -5.40
N LYS A 462 6.51 -19.69 -5.59
CA LYS A 462 7.20 -19.64 -6.88
C LYS A 462 6.47 -20.35 -8.04
N PRO A 463 6.09 -21.64 -7.95
CA PRO A 463 5.47 -22.35 -9.06
C PRO A 463 4.12 -21.73 -9.46
N LEU A 464 3.37 -21.18 -8.51
CA LEU A 464 2.09 -20.52 -8.76
C LEU A 464 2.29 -19.21 -9.54
N MET A 465 3.33 -18.44 -9.19
CA MET A 465 3.65 -17.20 -9.89
C MET A 465 4.21 -17.46 -11.29
N ILE A 466 5.08 -18.46 -11.47
CA ILE A 466 5.58 -18.84 -12.80
C ILE A 466 4.42 -19.20 -13.74
N LYS A 467 3.47 -20.02 -13.24
CA LYS A 467 2.28 -20.38 -14.01
C LYS A 467 1.50 -19.14 -14.43
N ARG A 468 1.22 -18.24 -13.50
CA ARG A 468 0.43 -17.03 -13.79
C ARG A 468 1.15 -16.04 -14.72
N LEU A 469 2.45 -15.83 -14.55
CA LEU A 469 3.25 -15.02 -15.46
C LEU A 469 3.24 -15.60 -16.88
N GLY A 470 3.23 -16.94 -17.01
CA GLY A 470 3.13 -17.63 -18.31
C GLY A 470 1.76 -17.45 -18.97
N GLU A 471 0.68 -17.63 -18.21
CA GLU A 471 -0.70 -17.44 -18.67
C GLU A 471 -0.98 -16.01 -19.12
N GLU A 472 -0.31 -15.03 -18.54
CA GLU A 472 -0.44 -13.61 -18.84
C GLU A 472 0.63 -13.08 -19.83
N ASN A 473 1.47 -13.96 -20.40
CA ASN A 473 2.57 -13.63 -21.35
C ASN A 473 3.61 -12.63 -20.81
N MET A 474 3.85 -12.61 -19.51
CA MET A 474 4.79 -11.68 -18.84
C MET A 474 6.13 -12.30 -18.45
N LEU A 475 6.39 -13.59 -18.76
CA LEU A 475 7.65 -14.26 -18.41
C LEU A 475 8.89 -13.60 -19.05
N ASP A 476 8.78 -13.13 -20.29
CA ASP A 476 9.88 -12.45 -20.98
C ASP A 476 10.16 -11.08 -20.36
N LEU A 477 9.13 -10.31 -20.06
CA LEU A 477 9.24 -9.05 -19.32
C LEU A 477 9.93 -9.27 -17.96
N TYR A 478 9.49 -10.29 -17.24
CA TYR A 478 10.05 -10.66 -15.94
C TYR A 478 11.56 -11.00 -16.04
N LYS A 479 11.93 -11.94 -16.91
CA LYS A 479 13.31 -12.46 -17.00
C LYS A 479 14.26 -11.49 -17.67
N ASN A 480 13.83 -10.86 -18.77
CA ASN A 480 14.70 -10.09 -19.64
C ASN A 480 14.80 -8.61 -19.27
N ILE A 481 13.79 -8.08 -18.53
CA ILE A 481 13.79 -6.67 -18.13
C ILE A 481 13.84 -6.56 -16.62
N GLU A 482 12.82 -6.98 -15.87
CA GLU A 482 12.66 -6.62 -14.47
C GLU A 482 13.74 -7.21 -13.55
N ILE A 483 14.08 -8.48 -13.69
CA ILE A 483 15.14 -9.11 -12.88
C ILE A 483 16.52 -8.52 -13.22
N LYS A 484 16.79 -8.23 -14.50
CA LYS A 484 18.06 -7.62 -14.88
C LYS A 484 18.18 -6.19 -14.36
N VAL A 485 17.10 -5.41 -14.43
CA VAL A 485 17.05 -4.05 -13.83
C VAL A 485 17.28 -4.09 -12.33
N ALA A 486 16.71 -5.05 -11.61
CA ALA A 486 16.94 -5.15 -10.16
C ALA A 486 18.44 -5.28 -9.82
N ARG A 487 19.20 -6.01 -10.65
CA ARG A 487 20.67 -6.10 -10.50
C ARG A 487 21.36 -4.77 -10.79
N VAL A 488 20.95 -4.06 -11.84
CA VAL A 488 21.50 -2.74 -12.17
C VAL A 488 21.23 -1.77 -11.03
N LEU A 489 19.98 -1.71 -10.55
CA LEU A 489 19.59 -0.83 -9.45
C LEU A 489 20.36 -1.11 -8.16
N ALA A 490 20.54 -2.38 -7.80
CA ALA A 490 21.33 -2.75 -6.61
C ALA A 490 22.78 -2.25 -6.72
N ASN A 491 23.38 -2.25 -7.93
CA ASN A 491 24.72 -1.72 -8.14
C ASN A 491 24.74 -0.19 -8.08
N MET A 492 23.76 0.50 -8.68
CA MET A 492 23.63 1.96 -8.60
C MET A 492 23.44 2.43 -7.15
N GLU A 493 22.62 1.74 -6.39
CA GLU A 493 22.39 2.04 -4.96
C GLU A 493 23.66 1.84 -4.13
N PHE A 494 24.44 0.81 -4.44
CA PHE A 494 25.71 0.54 -3.74
C PHE A 494 26.79 1.55 -4.11
N GLU A 495 26.90 1.94 -5.39
CA GLU A 495 27.87 2.94 -5.83
C GLU A 495 27.59 4.32 -5.22
N GLY A 496 26.33 4.78 -5.25
CA GLY A 496 25.95 6.11 -4.82
C GLY A 496 26.55 7.22 -5.70
N ILE A 497 26.20 8.47 -5.42
CA ILE A 497 26.71 9.63 -6.12
C ILE A 497 27.46 10.57 -5.16
N HIS A 498 28.59 11.10 -5.58
CA HIS A 498 29.35 12.09 -4.78
C HIS A 498 28.60 13.41 -4.65
N VAL A 499 28.62 14.00 -3.46
CA VAL A 499 27.91 15.23 -3.14
C VAL A 499 28.81 16.19 -2.39
N SER A 500 28.94 17.43 -2.89
CA SER A 500 29.64 18.52 -2.24
C SER A 500 28.82 19.09 -1.08
N LYS A 501 29.15 18.69 0.14
CA LYS A 501 28.55 19.27 1.35
C LYS A 501 28.73 20.79 1.38
N LYS A 502 29.92 21.29 0.96
CA LYS A 502 30.22 22.72 0.91
C LYS A 502 29.23 23.48 0.01
N ALA A 503 28.93 22.94 -1.17
CA ALA A 503 27.97 23.56 -2.10
C ALA A 503 26.56 23.60 -1.51
N LEU A 504 26.14 22.53 -0.79
CA LEU A 504 24.84 22.53 -0.11
C LEU A 504 24.77 23.54 1.04
N ASP A 505 25.82 23.63 1.84
CA ASP A 505 25.90 24.58 2.96
C ASP A 505 25.88 26.03 2.45
N GLU A 506 26.58 26.34 1.37
CA GLU A 506 26.59 27.66 0.73
C GLU A 506 25.20 28.02 0.19
N MET A 507 24.53 27.09 -0.52
CA MET A 507 23.16 27.31 -0.99
C MET A 507 22.18 27.49 0.17
N SER A 508 22.34 26.70 1.23
CA SER A 508 21.49 26.83 2.41
C SER A 508 21.59 28.20 3.04
N HIS A 509 22.81 28.76 3.12
CA HIS A 509 23.03 30.10 3.64
C HIS A 509 22.37 31.18 2.76
N GLU A 510 22.54 31.10 1.43
CA GLU A 510 21.88 32.01 0.47
C GLU A 510 20.34 31.96 0.62
N PHE A 511 19.77 30.72 0.75
CA PHE A 511 18.34 30.59 0.95
C PHE A 511 17.86 31.14 2.31
N ASP A 512 18.59 30.92 3.40
CA ASP A 512 18.23 31.45 4.72
C ASP A 512 18.22 32.99 4.74
N GLU A 513 19.20 33.64 4.12
CA GLU A 513 19.23 35.11 4.00
C GLU A 513 18.03 35.60 3.18
N ARG A 514 17.74 34.98 2.04
CA ARG A 514 16.61 35.36 1.20
C ARG A 514 15.27 35.16 1.88
N ILE A 515 15.08 34.00 2.56
CA ILE A 515 13.88 33.70 3.35
C ILE A 515 13.66 34.77 4.42
N LYS A 516 14.70 35.18 5.13
CA LYS A 516 14.59 36.22 6.16
C LYS A 516 14.14 37.60 5.61
N VAL A 517 14.63 37.98 4.43
CA VAL A 517 14.18 39.18 3.73
C VAL A 517 12.70 39.08 3.35
N LEU A 518 12.28 37.93 2.81
CA LEU A 518 10.89 37.69 2.44
C LEU A 518 9.96 37.69 3.66
N GLU A 519 10.36 37.12 4.79
CA GLU A 519 9.59 37.17 6.05
C GLU A 519 9.31 38.60 6.47
N GLY A 520 10.35 39.47 6.50
CA GLY A 520 10.20 40.87 6.85
C GLY A 520 9.24 41.61 5.91
N SER A 521 9.34 41.36 4.60
CA SER A 521 8.45 41.95 3.59
C SER A 521 7.01 41.47 3.73
N ILE A 522 6.81 40.19 3.97
CA ILE A 522 5.48 39.57 4.18
C ILE A 522 4.84 40.15 5.44
N TYR A 523 5.56 40.23 6.56
CA TYR A 523 5.04 40.82 7.80
C TYR A 523 4.67 42.29 7.65
N THR A 524 5.47 43.06 6.92
CA THR A 524 5.17 44.47 6.61
C THR A 524 3.87 44.61 5.83
N LEU A 525 3.65 43.76 4.82
CA LEU A 525 2.42 43.78 4.02
C LEU A 525 1.21 43.21 4.75
N ALA A 526 1.42 42.28 5.67
CA ALA A 526 0.38 41.68 6.51
C ALA A 526 -0.01 42.60 7.70
N GLY A 527 0.84 43.53 8.08
CA GLY A 527 0.67 44.39 9.25
C GLY A 527 0.92 43.71 10.60
N SER A 528 1.33 42.43 10.60
CA SER A 528 1.58 41.61 11.80
C SER A 528 2.55 40.48 11.51
N GLU A 529 3.21 39.99 12.55
CA GLU A 529 3.99 38.75 12.49
C GLU A 529 3.09 37.53 12.70
N PHE A 530 3.28 36.48 11.91
CA PHE A 530 2.54 35.22 12.01
C PHE A 530 3.36 34.07 11.43
N ASN A 531 2.97 32.81 11.69
CA ASN A 531 3.64 31.66 11.09
C ASN A 531 3.20 31.47 9.63
N ILE A 532 4.02 31.94 8.68
CA ILE A 532 3.77 31.86 7.22
C ILE A 532 3.65 30.41 6.74
N ALA A 533 4.35 29.46 7.40
CA ALA A 533 4.28 28.05 7.11
C ALA A 533 2.97 27.38 7.60
N SER A 534 2.21 28.03 8.48
CA SER A 534 0.92 27.54 8.97
C SER A 534 -0.21 27.87 7.98
N PRO A 535 -0.81 26.89 7.28
CA PRO A 535 -1.93 27.16 6.36
C PRO A 535 -3.12 27.84 7.04
N LYS A 536 -3.33 27.56 8.33
CA LYS A 536 -4.42 28.14 9.12
C LYS A 536 -4.19 29.64 9.39
N GLN A 537 -3.01 30.01 9.87
CA GLN A 537 -2.70 31.42 10.16
C GLN A 537 -2.62 32.22 8.87
N LEU A 538 -1.93 31.70 7.85
CA LEU A 538 -1.89 32.32 6.53
C LEU A 538 -3.28 32.52 5.92
N GLY A 539 -4.18 31.54 6.09
CA GLY A 539 -5.57 31.67 5.63
C GLY A 539 -6.32 32.82 6.29
N VAL A 540 -6.14 33.05 7.60
CA VAL A 540 -6.72 34.20 8.31
C VAL A 540 -6.18 35.49 7.75
N VAL A 541 -4.86 35.62 7.66
CA VAL A 541 -4.20 36.85 7.15
C VAL A 541 -4.68 37.19 5.73
N LEU A 542 -4.72 36.19 4.82
CA LEU A 542 -5.09 36.50 3.42
C LEU A 542 -6.58 36.78 3.25
N PHE A 543 -7.46 36.04 3.90
CA PHE A 543 -8.88 36.06 3.60
C PHE A 543 -9.73 36.87 4.60
N GLU A 544 -9.22 37.05 5.83
CA GLU A 544 -9.94 37.83 6.87
C GLU A 544 -9.29 39.23 7.04
N ASP A 545 -7.97 39.29 7.29
CA ASP A 545 -7.29 40.58 7.57
C ASP A 545 -7.09 41.42 6.29
N LEU A 546 -6.60 40.80 5.20
CA LEU A 546 -6.38 41.47 3.91
C LEU A 546 -7.62 41.43 2.97
N GLY A 547 -8.65 40.71 3.33
CA GLY A 547 -9.94 40.64 2.60
C GLY A 547 -9.87 40.11 1.18
N LEU A 548 -8.89 39.27 0.85
CA LEU A 548 -8.75 38.68 -0.48
C LEU A 548 -9.92 37.74 -0.80
N PRO A 549 -10.31 37.55 -2.08
CA PRO A 549 -11.41 36.70 -2.45
C PRO A 549 -11.09 35.23 -2.14
N VAL A 550 -12.05 34.53 -1.48
CA VAL A 550 -11.94 33.12 -1.13
C VAL A 550 -12.17 32.26 -2.36
N VAL A 551 -11.13 31.65 -2.88
CA VAL A 551 -11.19 30.76 -4.06
C VAL A 551 -11.69 29.36 -3.68
N LYS A 552 -11.20 28.79 -2.55
CA LYS A 552 -11.53 27.43 -2.12
C LYS A 552 -11.47 27.28 -0.60
N LYS A 553 -12.43 26.53 -0.04
CA LYS A 553 -12.42 26.10 1.36
C LYS A 553 -12.12 24.60 1.49
N THR A 554 -11.48 24.24 2.59
CA THR A 554 -11.27 22.83 3.01
C THR A 554 -12.15 22.51 4.21
N LYS A 555 -12.17 21.25 4.65
CA LYS A 555 -12.88 20.84 5.89
C LYS A 555 -12.37 21.59 7.13
N THR A 556 -11.14 22.09 7.11
CA THR A 556 -10.46 22.69 8.27
C THR A 556 -10.24 24.20 8.14
N GLY A 557 -10.78 24.85 7.09
CA GLY A 557 -10.65 26.30 6.87
C GLY A 557 -10.36 26.70 5.43
N TYR A 558 -9.69 27.83 5.24
CA TYR A 558 -9.32 28.35 3.92
C TYR A 558 -8.19 27.53 3.27
N SER A 559 -8.31 27.27 1.96
CA SER A 559 -7.21 26.66 1.21
C SER A 559 -6.16 27.70 0.84
N THR A 560 -4.92 27.43 1.18
CA THR A 560 -3.74 28.20 0.75
C THR A 560 -2.83 27.37 -0.16
N ALA A 561 -3.40 26.39 -0.89
CA ALA A 561 -2.68 25.58 -1.85
C ALA A 561 -2.12 26.43 -3.00
N VAL A 562 -1.09 25.90 -3.69
CA VAL A 562 -0.40 26.65 -4.76
C VAL A 562 -1.37 27.15 -5.82
N GLU A 563 -2.32 26.29 -6.24
CA GLU A 563 -3.31 26.61 -7.26
C GLU A 563 -4.26 27.77 -6.84
N VAL A 564 -4.47 27.94 -5.54
CA VAL A 564 -5.25 29.06 -4.99
C VAL A 564 -4.42 30.35 -4.99
N LEU A 565 -3.15 30.25 -4.60
CA LEU A 565 -2.24 31.39 -4.59
C LEU A 565 -1.96 31.89 -6.02
N GLU A 566 -1.77 31.00 -7.00
CA GLU A 566 -1.61 31.34 -8.41
C GLU A 566 -2.79 32.16 -8.95
N GLN A 567 -4.01 31.83 -8.57
CA GLN A 567 -5.20 32.60 -8.97
C GLN A 567 -5.26 33.98 -8.29
N LEU A 568 -4.56 34.16 -7.17
CA LEU A 568 -4.52 35.39 -6.39
C LEU A 568 -3.27 36.27 -6.68
N GLN A 569 -2.32 35.80 -7.50
CA GLN A 569 -1.00 36.39 -7.63
C GLN A 569 -1.02 37.88 -8.08
N TYR A 570 -2.05 38.29 -8.81
CA TYR A 570 -2.22 39.69 -9.26
C TYR A 570 -3.22 40.47 -8.39
N LYS A 571 -3.67 39.91 -7.26
CA LYS A 571 -4.64 40.59 -6.39
C LYS A 571 -3.99 41.34 -5.23
N HIS A 572 -2.79 40.92 -4.81
CA HIS A 572 -2.06 41.56 -3.73
C HIS A 572 -0.57 41.21 -3.80
N ASP A 573 0.32 42.20 -3.53
CA ASP A 573 1.78 42.02 -3.61
C ASP A 573 2.37 41.00 -2.61
N ILE A 574 1.63 40.67 -1.57
CA ILE A 574 2.02 39.61 -0.59
C ILE A 574 2.07 38.22 -1.22
N ILE A 575 1.23 37.95 -2.23
CA ILE A 575 1.07 36.60 -2.78
C ILE A 575 2.32 36.06 -3.47
N PRO A 576 2.97 36.82 -4.40
CA PRO A 576 4.24 36.38 -4.99
C PRO A 576 5.33 36.14 -3.95
N LEU A 577 5.41 36.96 -2.90
CA LEU A 577 6.38 36.80 -1.81
C LEU A 577 6.14 35.53 -1.01
N ILE A 578 4.87 35.18 -0.71
CA ILE A 578 4.52 33.94 -0.03
C ILE A 578 4.85 32.72 -0.90
N MET A 579 4.61 32.79 -2.21
CA MET A 579 4.94 31.71 -3.15
C MET A 579 6.46 31.50 -3.21
N GLU A 580 7.26 32.59 -3.31
CA GLU A 580 8.71 32.52 -3.27
C GLU A 580 9.22 31.97 -1.93
N TYR A 581 8.70 32.50 -0.81
CA TYR A 581 9.02 32.04 0.55
C TYR A 581 8.83 30.53 0.70
N ARG A 582 7.66 30.01 0.30
CA ARG A 582 7.36 28.58 0.37
C ARG A 582 8.28 27.74 -0.50
N THR A 583 8.59 28.23 -1.68
CA THR A 583 9.51 27.56 -2.62
C THR A 583 10.91 27.47 -2.02
N LEU A 584 11.48 28.57 -1.56
CA LEU A 584 12.82 28.58 -0.97
C LEU A 584 12.88 27.78 0.34
N THR A 585 11.87 27.90 1.20
CA THR A 585 11.79 27.10 2.44
C THR A 585 11.76 25.62 2.16
N LYS A 586 11.01 25.19 1.15
CA LYS A 586 10.97 23.79 0.71
C LYS A 586 12.30 23.33 0.14
N LEU A 587 12.92 24.10 -0.75
CA LEU A 587 14.22 23.80 -1.33
C LEU A 587 15.31 23.67 -0.26
N ASN A 588 15.31 24.60 0.69
CA ASN A 588 16.27 24.62 1.77
C ASN A 588 16.09 23.42 2.72
N SER A 589 14.87 23.22 3.22
CA SER A 589 14.61 22.15 4.20
C SER A 589 14.74 20.75 3.59
N THR A 590 14.31 20.55 2.34
CA THR A 590 14.28 19.22 1.71
C THR A 590 15.63 18.88 1.09
N TYR A 591 16.28 19.82 0.43
CA TYR A 591 17.48 19.55 -0.36
C TYR A 591 18.73 20.14 0.25
N ALA A 592 18.84 21.47 0.44
CA ALA A 592 20.08 22.06 0.89
C ALA A 592 20.47 21.59 2.31
N LYS A 593 19.56 21.62 3.28
CA LYS A 593 19.78 21.09 4.64
C LYS A 593 19.46 19.60 4.75
N GLY A 594 18.43 19.15 4.01
CA GLY A 594 17.93 17.77 4.09
C GLY A 594 18.98 16.76 3.65
N LEU A 595 19.56 16.95 2.46
CA LEU A 595 20.52 16.02 1.86
C LEU A 595 21.84 15.91 2.66
N VAL A 596 22.23 16.95 3.41
CA VAL A 596 23.43 16.90 4.24
C VAL A 596 23.41 15.76 5.25
N LYS A 597 22.21 15.36 5.71
CA LYS A 597 22.03 14.26 6.68
C LYS A 597 22.27 12.88 6.05
N ASP A 598 22.09 12.80 4.72
CA ASP A 598 22.19 11.56 3.95
C ASP A 598 23.59 11.37 3.35
N ILE A 599 24.51 12.33 3.54
CA ILE A 599 25.88 12.24 3.05
C ILE A 599 26.66 11.28 3.95
N THR A 600 27.18 10.21 3.37
CA THR A 600 28.04 9.24 4.04
C THR A 600 29.41 9.80 4.37
N ARG A 601 30.21 9.08 5.15
CA ARG A 601 31.61 9.46 5.45
C ARG A 601 32.50 9.56 4.20
N GLU A 602 32.11 8.87 3.14
CA GLU A 602 32.80 8.84 1.85
C GLU A 602 32.36 10.02 0.94
N GLY A 603 31.49 10.89 1.43
CA GLY A 603 30.98 12.03 0.66
C GLY A 603 29.93 11.67 -0.40
N LYS A 604 29.23 10.57 -0.24
CA LYS A 604 28.23 10.06 -1.18
C LYS A 604 26.82 10.09 -0.60
N ILE A 605 25.86 10.16 -1.50
CA ILE A 605 24.44 9.86 -1.22
C ILE A 605 24.05 8.60 -1.97
N HIS A 606 23.38 7.68 -1.26
CA HIS A 606 22.86 6.43 -1.77
C HIS A 606 21.34 6.48 -1.77
N THR A 607 20.73 6.84 -2.89
CA THR A 607 19.27 6.74 -3.02
C THR A 607 18.86 5.29 -3.18
N ARG A 608 17.65 4.94 -2.69
CA ARG A 608 17.06 3.61 -2.92
C ARG A 608 15.96 3.71 -3.98
N TYR A 609 15.93 2.80 -4.93
CA TYR A 609 14.92 2.73 -5.97
C TYR A 609 13.79 1.78 -5.60
N GLU A 610 12.56 2.27 -5.64
CA GLU A 610 11.35 1.45 -5.54
C GLU A 610 10.92 1.00 -6.93
N GLN A 611 11.25 -0.26 -7.27
CA GLN A 611 10.94 -0.86 -8.56
C GLN A 611 9.49 -1.35 -8.65
N THR A 612 8.87 -1.66 -7.51
CA THR A 612 7.55 -2.28 -7.40
C THR A 612 6.46 -1.34 -6.90
N LEU A 613 6.66 -0.01 -7.04
CA LEU A 613 5.75 0.99 -6.49
C LEU A 613 4.77 1.57 -7.52
N THR A 614 5.28 1.95 -8.70
CA THR A 614 4.45 2.68 -9.67
C THR A 614 3.64 1.73 -10.54
N GLN A 615 2.43 2.12 -10.89
CA GLN A 615 1.55 1.28 -11.72
C GLN A 615 1.88 1.30 -13.23
N THR A 616 2.82 2.15 -13.64
CA THR A 616 3.24 2.28 -15.05
C THR A 616 4.56 1.59 -15.36
N GLY A 617 5.23 1.00 -14.37
CA GLY A 617 6.57 0.46 -14.53
C GLY A 617 7.72 1.46 -14.36
N ARG A 618 7.42 2.76 -14.16
CA ARG A 618 8.46 3.74 -13.82
C ARG A 618 9.10 3.42 -12.49
N LEU A 619 10.38 3.76 -12.34
CA LEU A 619 11.08 3.70 -11.06
C LEU A 619 10.70 4.90 -10.19
N SER A 620 10.78 4.73 -8.89
CA SER A 620 10.67 5.81 -7.91
C SER A 620 11.91 5.79 -7.01
N SER A 621 12.40 6.95 -6.62
CA SER A 621 13.58 7.12 -5.77
C SER A 621 13.16 7.58 -4.37
N VAL A 622 13.74 6.98 -3.33
CA VAL A 622 13.45 7.28 -1.92
C VAL A 622 14.74 7.28 -1.09
N ASN A 623 14.70 7.93 0.04
CA ASN A 623 15.75 7.96 1.06
C ASN A 623 17.17 8.27 0.54
N PRO A 624 17.40 9.45 -0.05
CA PRO A 624 16.46 10.54 -0.39
C PRO A 624 15.86 10.39 -1.79
N ASN A 625 14.72 11.09 -2.06
CA ASN A 625 14.16 11.13 -3.40
C ASN A 625 14.90 12.15 -4.28
N LEU A 626 15.79 11.67 -5.15
CA LEU A 626 16.56 12.49 -6.07
C LEU A 626 15.84 12.79 -7.38
N GLN A 627 14.78 12.04 -7.72
CA GLN A 627 13.98 12.26 -8.93
C GLN A 627 13.07 13.49 -8.83
N ASN A 628 12.83 14.00 -7.62
CA ASN A 628 11.96 15.16 -7.37
C ASN A 628 12.71 16.49 -7.23
N ILE A 629 14.01 16.54 -7.52
CA ILE A 629 14.77 17.81 -7.55
C ILE A 629 14.19 18.70 -8.65
N PRO A 630 13.65 19.90 -8.33
CA PRO A 630 12.95 20.73 -9.30
C PRO A 630 13.85 21.19 -10.44
N THR A 631 13.32 21.10 -11.67
CA THR A 631 14.03 21.46 -12.89
C THR A 631 13.44 22.67 -13.61
N ARG A 632 12.25 23.13 -13.18
CA ARG A 632 11.54 24.24 -13.83
C ARG A 632 11.95 25.61 -13.31
N ILE A 633 12.43 25.68 -12.08
CA ILE A 633 12.86 26.91 -11.41
C ILE A 633 14.39 26.90 -11.25
N GLU A 634 15.01 28.03 -11.42
CA GLU A 634 16.46 28.14 -11.43
C GLU A 634 17.10 27.77 -10.09
N GLU A 635 16.51 28.19 -8.98
CA GLU A 635 16.94 27.86 -7.61
C GLU A 635 16.91 26.32 -7.37
N GLY A 636 15.91 25.66 -7.94
CA GLY A 636 15.80 24.20 -7.88
C GLY A 636 16.89 23.51 -8.70
N LYS A 637 17.17 24.02 -9.92
CA LYS A 637 18.25 23.48 -10.75
C LYS A 637 19.61 23.60 -10.07
N LYS A 638 19.87 24.73 -9.38
CA LYS A 638 21.13 24.97 -8.67
C LYS A 638 21.47 23.87 -7.66
N ILE A 639 20.47 23.17 -7.09
CA ILE A 639 20.70 22.01 -6.20
C ILE A 639 21.58 20.95 -6.87
N ARG A 640 21.45 20.77 -8.20
CA ARG A 640 22.24 19.81 -8.97
C ARG A 640 23.74 20.14 -9.02
N LYS A 641 24.16 21.38 -8.69
CA LYS A 641 25.59 21.77 -8.58
C LYS A 641 26.31 21.01 -7.46
N ALA A 642 25.55 20.55 -6.46
CA ALA A 642 26.13 19.77 -5.38
C ALA A 642 26.51 18.34 -5.79
N PHE A 643 25.95 17.80 -6.86
CA PHE A 643 26.22 16.44 -7.33
C PHE A 643 27.39 16.47 -8.30
N ILE A 644 28.51 15.90 -7.89
CA ILE A 644 29.82 16.01 -8.52
C ILE A 644 30.40 14.65 -8.85
N PRO A 645 31.37 14.53 -9.76
CA PRO A 645 32.09 13.28 -10.02
C PRO A 645 33.01 12.91 -8.84
N ALA A 646 33.47 11.67 -8.83
CA ALA A 646 34.33 11.11 -7.79
C ALA A 646 35.67 11.83 -7.61
N SER A 647 36.19 12.45 -8.68
CA SER A 647 37.48 13.14 -8.68
C SER A 647 37.55 14.18 -9.83
N ASN A 648 38.59 15.01 -9.82
CA ASN A 648 38.75 16.09 -10.79
C ASN A 648 39.10 15.63 -12.22
N ASP A 649 39.54 14.39 -12.40
CA ASP A 649 39.83 13.77 -13.70
C ASP A 649 38.57 13.10 -14.31
N ARG A 650 37.43 13.23 -13.65
CA ARG A 650 36.16 12.68 -14.08
C ARG A 650 35.13 13.79 -14.32
N VAL A 651 34.05 13.44 -14.98
CA VAL A 651 32.90 14.31 -15.25
C VAL A 651 31.61 13.56 -14.97
N ILE A 652 30.55 14.31 -14.67
CA ILE A 652 29.17 13.82 -14.78
C ILE A 652 28.77 13.86 -16.24
N LEU A 653 28.30 12.76 -16.77
CA LEU A 653 27.69 12.65 -18.09
C LEU A 653 26.21 12.34 -17.89
N SER A 654 25.36 13.17 -18.47
CA SER A 654 23.90 12.98 -18.52
C SER A 654 23.47 12.69 -19.94
N ILE A 655 22.65 11.67 -20.14
CA ILE A 655 22.05 11.35 -21.44
C ILE A 655 20.54 11.20 -21.24
N ASP A 656 19.79 12.03 -21.96
CA ASP A 656 18.33 12.18 -21.82
C ASP A 656 17.63 11.81 -23.14
N TYR A 657 16.53 11.07 -23.07
CA TYR A 657 15.71 10.80 -24.24
C TYR A 657 14.94 12.03 -24.69
N SER A 658 15.05 12.36 -25.95
CA SER A 658 14.26 13.43 -26.58
C SER A 658 12.85 12.93 -26.92
N GLN A 659 11.85 13.39 -26.16
CA GLN A 659 10.42 13.18 -26.43
C GLN A 659 10.00 11.71 -26.57
N ILE A 660 10.54 10.81 -25.75
CA ILE A 660 10.33 9.37 -25.86
C ILE A 660 8.83 8.98 -25.88
N GLU A 661 8.00 9.58 -25.04
CA GLU A 661 6.57 9.25 -24.98
C GLU A 661 5.84 9.61 -26.28
N LEU A 662 6.21 10.73 -26.95
CA LEU A 662 5.62 11.10 -28.23
C LEU A 662 6.10 10.20 -29.37
N ARG A 663 7.34 9.73 -29.33
CA ARG A 663 7.88 8.76 -30.29
C ARG A 663 7.19 7.39 -30.12
N VAL A 664 6.98 6.96 -28.89
CA VAL A 664 6.21 5.75 -28.56
C VAL A 664 4.76 5.90 -29.03
N LEU A 665 4.12 7.05 -28.77
CA LEU A 665 2.76 7.33 -29.27
C LEU A 665 2.69 7.25 -30.79
N ALA A 666 3.62 7.89 -31.50
CA ALA A 666 3.66 7.86 -32.96
C ALA A 666 3.73 6.42 -33.53
N HIS A 667 4.56 5.58 -32.89
CA HIS A 667 4.68 4.17 -33.24
C HIS A 667 3.41 3.38 -32.92
N ILE A 668 2.89 3.45 -31.69
CA ILE A 668 1.70 2.66 -31.26
C ILE A 668 0.47 3.09 -32.07
N ALA A 669 0.26 4.39 -32.25
CA ALA A 669 -0.87 4.94 -32.98
C ALA A 669 -0.74 4.79 -34.53
N GLN A 670 0.43 4.42 -35.02
CA GLN A 670 0.73 4.35 -36.47
C GLN A 670 0.34 5.64 -37.20
N ASP A 671 0.52 6.80 -36.53
CA ASP A 671 0.15 8.09 -37.12
C ASP A 671 1.20 8.58 -38.10
N LYS A 672 0.81 8.62 -39.37
CA LYS A 672 1.71 8.97 -40.48
C LYS A 672 2.32 10.37 -40.32
N GLY A 673 1.54 11.35 -39.86
CA GLY A 673 1.99 12.73 -39.68
C GLY A 673 3.06 12.85 -38.59
N MET A 674 2.88 12.15 -37.49
CA MET A 674 3.87 12.11 -36.40
C MET A 674 5.12 11.32 -36.80
N ILE A 675 4.95 10.14 -37.43
CA ILE A 675 6.07 9.31 -37.89
C ILE A 675 6.94 10.08 -38.90
N ASP A 676 6.29 10.78 -39.83
CA ASP A 676 6.98 11.55 -40.87
C ASP A 676 7.74 12.75 -40.29
N ALA A 677 7.14 13.45 -39.30
CA ALA A 677 7.81 14.53 -38.59
C ALA A 677 9.08 14.03 -37.87
N PHE A 678 9.00 12.93 -37.16
CA PHE A 678 10.16 12.36 -36.46
C PHE A 678 11.22 11.79 -37.40
N LYS A 679 10.86 11.20 -38.56
CA LYS A 679 11.80 10.72 -39.58
C LYS A 679 12.60 11.82 -40.21
N HIS A 680 12.01 13.01 -40.34
CA HIS A 680 12.67 14.18 -40.93
C HIS A 680 13.26 15.15 -39.90
N ASP A 681 13.33 14.72 -38.66
CA ASP A 681 13.87 15.54 -37.53
C ASP A 681 13.14 16.88 -37.32
N VAL A 682 11.88 16.97 -37.70
CA VAL A 682 11.04 18.16 -37.52
C VAL A 682 10.59 18.22 -36.05
N ASP A 683 10.73 19.37 -35.42
CA ASP A 683 10.22 19.60 -34.06
C ASP A 683 8.72 19.33 -33.98
N ILE A 684 8.30 18.27 -33.28
CA ILE A 684 6.90 17.82 -33.25
C ILE A 684 5.98 18.90 -32.67
N HIS A 685 6.45 19.76 -31.79
CA HIS A 685 5.62 20.83 -31.23
C HIS A 685 5.40 21.94 -32.24
N THR A 686 6.41 22.28 -33.04
CA THR A 686 6.30 23.22 -34.15
C THR A 686 5.41 22.64 -35.26
N LYS A 687 5.60 21.37 -35.60
CA LYS A 687 4.75 20.67 -36.58
C LYS A 687 3.28 20.66 -36.16
N THR A 688 3.00 20.29 -34.88
CA THR A 688 1.65 20.32 -34.33
C THR A 688 1.05 21.73 -34.38
N ALA A 689 1.84 22.76 -34.01
CA ALA A 689 1.38 24.14 -34.05
C ALA A 689 1.04 24.61 -35.47
N SER A 690 1.88 24.26 -36.44
CA SER A 690 1.67 24.52 -37.87
C SER A 690 0.38 23.88 -38.38
N ASP A 691 0.20 22.58 -38.14
CA ASP A 691 -0.91 21.80 -38.65
C ASP A 691 -2.25 22.22 -38.03
N VAL A 692 -2.27 22.40 -36.70
CA VAL A 692 -3.50 22.76 -35.95
C VAL A 692 -3.93 24.21 -36.24
N ASN A 693 -2.99 25.13 -36.45
CA ASN A 693 -3.32 26.53 -36.77
C ASN A 693 -3.43 26.79 -38.26
N GLY A 694 -3.02 25.84 -39.12
CA GLY A 694 -3.06 25.99 -40.61
C GLY A 694 -2.06 27.02 -41.11
N VAL A 695 -0.90 27.16 -40.45
CA VAL A 695 0.16 28.10 -40.84
C VAL A 695 1.44 27.36 -41.26
N PRO A 696 2.27 27.90 -42.16
CA PRO A 696 3.61 27.34 -42.47
C PRO A 696 4.48 27.19 -41.23
N LEU A 697 5.45 26.25 -41.26
CA LEU A 697 6.35 25.97 -40.12
C LEU A 697 7.15 27.20 -39.67
N ASP A 698 7.56 28.04 -40.62
CA ASP A 698 8.31 29.28 -40.34
C ASP A 698 7.49 30.44 -39.79
N GLU A 699 6.17 30.35 -39.91
CA GLU A 699 5.23 31.32 -39.30
C GLU A 699 4.74 30.89 -37.89
N VAL A 700 5.16 29.75 -37.37
CA VAL A 700 4.81 29.30 -36.05
C VAL A 700 5.42 30.20 -34.96
N THR A 701 4.57 30.91 -34.23
CA THR A 701 5.00 31.77 -33.13
C THR A 701 5.40 30.96 -31.88
N PRO A 702 6.26 31.51 -30.97
CA PRO A 702 6.60 30.87 -29.70
C PRO A 702 5.36 30.51 -28.84
N THR A 703 4.31 31.32 -28.93
CA THR A 703 3.03 31.05 -28.22
C THR A 703 2.32 29.84 -28.79
N MET A 704 2.18 29.75 -30.14
CA MET A 704 1.58 28.59 -30.80
C MET A 704 2.35 27.30 -30.47
N ARG A 705 3.69 27.35 -30.52
CA ARG A 705 4.53 26.20 -30.14
C ARG A 705 4.35 25.80 -28.68
N ARG A 706 4.21 26.75 -27.76
CA ARG A 706 3.95 26.50 -26.35
C ARG A 706 2.57 25.86 -26.12
N GLU A 707 1.53 26.38 -26.79
CA GLU A 707 0.19 25.80 -26.75
C GLU A 707 0.20 24.37 -27.31
N ALA A 708 0.83 24.14 -28.46
CA ALA A 708 0.98 22.82 -29.05
C ALA A 708 1.75 21.83 -28.15
N LYS A 709 2.83 22.32 -27.49
CA LYS A 709 3.57 21.49 -26.50
C LYS A 709 2.66 21.04 -25.35
N ALA A 710 1.84 21.94 -24.82
CA ALA A 710 0.91 21.59 -23.74
C ALA A 710 -0.17 20.60 -24.21
N VAL A 711 -0.62 20.69 -25.45
CA VAL A 711 -1.58 19.74 -26.03
C VAL A 711 -0.92 18.40 -26.32
N ASN A 712 0.26 18.35 -26.94
CA ASN A 712 0.99 17.11 -27.21
C ASN A 712 1.19 16.29 -25.92
N PHE A 713 1.68 16.91 -24.84
CA PHE A 713 1.80 16.21 -23.57
C PHE A 713 0.43 15.92 -22.94
N GLY A 714 -0.50 16.88 -23.03
CA GLY A 714 -1.84 16.71 -22.49
C GLY A 714 -2.57 15.50 -23.08
N ILE A 715 -2.46 15.31 -24.39
CA ILE A 715 -3.06 14.17 -25.12
C ILE A 715 -2.49 12.83 -24.61
N VAL A 716 -1.16 12.72 -24.47
CA VAL A 716 -0.51 11.53 -23.89
C VAL A 716 -1.09 11.19 -22.52
N TYR A 717 -1.41 12.21 -21.72
CA TYR A 717 -2.00 12.04 -20.38
C TYR A 717 -3.54 12.04 -20.35
N GLY A 718 -4.19 12.03 -21.49
CA GLY A 718 -5.67 12.04 -21.59
C GLY A 718 -6.30 13.31 -21.02
N ILE A 719 -5.71 14.49 -21.29
CA ILE A 719 -6.18 15.77 -20.74
C ILE A 719 -7.60 16.10 -21.21
N SER A 720 -8.42 16.64 -20.30
CA SER A 720 -9.74 17.17 -20.65
C SER A 720 -9.64 18.63 -21.12
N ASP A 721 -10.71 19.09 -21.80
CA ASP A 721 -10.89 20.50 -22.16
C ASP A 721 -10.75 21.45 -20.96
N PHE A 722 -11.26 21.05 -19.79
CA PHE A 722 -11.10 21.77 -18.52
C PHE A 722 -9.64 21.79 -18.03
N GLY A 723 -8.97 20.63 -18.07
CA GLY A 723 -7.55 20.54 -17.68
C GLY A 723 -6.65 21.39 -18.58
N LEU A 724 -6.86 21.33 -19.90
CA LEU A 724 -6.09 22.13 -20.86
C LEU A 724 -6.37 23.63 -20.73
N SER A 725 -7.63 24.03 -20.49
CA SER A 725 -8.00 25.43 -20.29
C SER A 725 -7.28 26.04 -19.10
N ASN A 726 -7.19 25.30 -17.98
CA ASN A 726 -6.47 25.73 -16.77
C ASN A 726 -4.95 25.79 -17.01
N ASN A 727 -4.39 24.82 -17.70
CA ASN A 727 -2.96 24.74 -17.96
C ASN A 727 -2.46 25.88 -18.86
N LEU A 728 -3.25 26.30 -19.85
CA LEU A 728 -2.89 27.36 -20.79
C LEU A 728 -3.47 28.75 -20.42
N GLY A 729 -4.36 28.84 -19.44
CA GLY A 729 -5.05 30.08 -19.11
C GLY A 729 -6.02 30.57 -20.22
N ILE A 730 -6.57 29.64 -20.99
CA ILE A 730 -7.51 29.92 -22.11
C ILE A 730 -8.92 29.51 -21.76
N THR A 731 -9.91 29.93 -22.57
CA THR A 731 -11.31 29.50 -22.38
C THR A 731 -11.46 28.01 -22.63
N ARG A 732 -12.38 27.36 -21.91
CA ARG A 732 -12.70 25.94 -22.11
C ARG A 732 -13.13 25.64 -23.54
N LYS A 733 -13.86 26.56 -24.19
CA LYS A 733 -14.27 26.43 -25.59
C LYS A 733 -13.04 26.34 -26.52
N ARG A 734 -12.07 27.25 -26.34
CA ARG A 734 -10.83 27.25 -27.15
C ARG A 734 -9.99 26.00 -26.88
N ALA A 735 -9.90 25.52 -25.62
CA ALA A 735 -9.22 24.28 -25.27
C ALA A 735 -9.86 23.06 -25.98
N LYS A 736 -11.19 23.00 -26.02
CA LYS A 736 -11.94 21.96 -26.71
C LYS A 736 -11.69 21.99 -28.24
N GLU A 737 -11.81 23.17 -28.87
CA GLU A 737 -11.51 23.37 -30.27
C GLU A 737 -10.09 22.95 -30.65
N PHE A 738 -9.13 23.20 -29.75
CA PHE A 738 -7.74 22.82 -29.97
C PHE A 738 -7.57 21.30 -29.93
N ILE A 739 -8.17 20.61 -28.95
CA ILE A 739 -8.14 19.13 -28.86
C ILE A 739 -8.81 18.51 -30.09
N GLU A 740 -9.97 19.01 -30.51
CA GLU A 740 -10.71 18.51 -31.69
C GLU A 740 -9.83 18.64 -32.96
N LYS A 741 -9.25 19.79 -33.21
CA LYS A 741 -8.35 20.00 -34.35
C LYS A 741 -7.12 19.11 -34.32
N TYR A 742 -6.56 18.91 -33.11
CA TYR A 742 -5.41 17.99 -32.94
C TYR A 742 -5.79 16.57 -33.37
N LEU A 743 -6.91 16.05 -32.90
CA LEU A 743 -7.37 14.71 -33.24
C LEU A 743 -7.80 14.58 -34.73
N GLU A 744 -8.35 15.65 -35.30
CA GLU A 744 -8.63 15.69 -36.75
C GLU A 744 -7.34 15.64 -37.60
N THR A 745 -6.27 16.26 -37.10
CA THR A 745 -4.96 16.29 -37.75
C THR A 745 -4.23 14.94 -37.64
N PHE A 746 -4.18 14.42 -36.40
CA PHE A 746 -3.51 13.16 -36.06
C PHE A 746 -4.51 12.00 -35.90
N LYS A 747 -5.08 11.57 -37.06
CA LYS A 747 -6.13 10.55 -37.08
C LYS A 747 -5.71 9.19 -36.51
N GLY A 748 -4.42 8.84 -36.58
CA GLY A 748 -3.87 7.65 -35.96
C GLY A 748 -3.98 7.70 -34.45
N VAL A 749 -3.71 8.87 -33.84
CA VAL A 749 -3.83 9.09 -32.42
C VAL A 749 -5.30 9.01 -31.95
N ASP A 750 -6.23 9.63 -32.68
CA ASP A 750 -7.67 9.56 -32.37
C ASP A 750 -8.17 8.12 -32.40
N LYS A 751 -7.79 7.37 -33.46
CA LYS A 751 -8.12 5.95 -33.58
C LYS A 751 -7.55 5.14 -32.40
N TYR A 752 -6.26 5.32 -32.08
CA TYR A 752 -5.64 4.64 -30.95
C TYR A 752 -6.36 4.89 -29.63
N MET A 753 -6.71 6.15 -29.35
CA MET A 753 -7.42 6.51 -28.12
C MET A 753 -8.76 5.82 -27.98
N THR A 754 -9.49 5.70 -29.10
CA THR A 754 -10.77 5.00 -29.12
C THR A 754 -10.57 3.50 -28.93
N ASP A 755 -9.70 2.89 -29.75
CA ASP A 755 -9.47 1.44 -29.79
C ASP A 755 -8.95 0.91 -28.45
N ILE A 756 -8.02 1.62 -27.79
CA ILE A 756 -7.44 1.18 -26.51
C ILE A 756 -8.46 1.21 -25.36
N VAL A 757 -9.39 2.18 -25.37
CA VAL A 757 -10.46 2.23 -24.39
C VAL A 757 -11.48 1.11 -24.62
N GLU A 758 -11.81 0.79 -25.89
CA GLU A 758 -12.66 -0.34 -26.21
C GLU A 758 -12.00 -1.66 -25.82
N PHE A 759 -10.74 -1.85 -26.14
CA PHE A 759 -9.95 -3.00 -25.71
C PHE A 759 -9.96 -3.16 -24.18
N ALA A 760 -9.73 -2.07 -23.43
CA ALA A 760 -9.76 -2.09 -21.97
C ALA A 760 -11.15 -2.46 -21.43
N LYS A 761 -12.25 -2.00 -22.06
CA LYS A 761 -13.61 -2.37 -21.68
C LYS A 761 -13.94 -3.84 -21.91
N GLU A 762 -13.39 -4.41 -22.96
CA GLU A 762 -13.61 -5.82 -23.33
C GLU A 762 -12.76 -6.76 -22.47
N HIS A 763 -11.48 -6.42 -22.24
CA HIS A 763 -10.51 -7.33 -21.63
C HIS A 763 -10.25 -7.02 -20.13
N GLY A 764 -10.60 -5.83 -19.65
CA GLY A 764 -10.38 -5.41 -18.25
C GLY A 764 -8.93 -4.97 -17.94
N TYR A 765 -8.06 -4.85 -18.94
CA TYR A 765 -6.67 -4.41 -18.77
C TYR A 765 -6.16 -3.70 -20.03
N VAL A 766 -4.98 -3.07 -19.90
CA VAL A 766 -4.15 -2.60 -21.02
C VAL A 766 -2.71 -3.08 -20.83
N GLU A 767 -1.91 -3.10 -21.93
CA GLU A 767 -0.53 -3.58 -21.87
C GLU A 767 0.44 -2.71 -22.69
N THR A 768 1.72 -2.76 -22.32
CA THR A 768 2.81 -2.12 -23.07
C THR A 768 3.26 -3.00 -24.26
N LEU A 769 4.16 -2.48 -25.10
CA LEU A 769 4.82 -3.28 -26.17
C LEU A 769 5.60 -4.48 -25.62
N TYR A 770 5.91 -4.51 -24.34
CA TYR A 770 6.63 -5.59 -23.66
C TYR A 770 5.74 -6.45 -22.76
N ASN A 771 4.40 -6.41 -22.99
CA ASN A 771 3.38 -7.18 -22.26
C ASN A 771 3.27 -6.82 -20.78
N ARG A 772 3.72 -5.64 -20.34
CA ARG A 772 3.42 -5.15 -18.98
C ARG A 772 1.95 -4.83 -18.89
N ARG A 773 1.22 -5.54 -18.03
CA ARG A 773 -0.23 -5.36 -17.88
C ARG A 773 -0.58 -4.40 -16.74
N ARG A 774 -1.64 -3.67 -16.94
CA ARG A 774 -2.33 -2.90 -15.92
C ARG A 774 -3.82 -3.20 -15.94
N SER A 775 -4.30 -3.84 -14.88
CA SER A 775 -5.74 -4.12 -14.71
C SER A 775 -6.53 -2.83 -14.50
N LEU A 776 -7.72 -2.78 -15.11
CA LEU A 776 -8.66 -1.65 -15.05
C LEU A 776 -10.08 -2.15 -14.73
N PRO A 777 -10.31 -2.73 -13.56
CA PRO A 777 -11.60 -3.37 -13.22
C PRO A 777 -12.76 -2.37 -13.20
N GLU A 778 -12.48 -1.07 -13.03
CA GLU A 778 -13.48 -0.01 -12.96
C GLU A 778 -13.71 0.72 -14.29
N ILE A 779 -13.16 0.23 -15.41
CA ILE A 779 -13.32 0.84 -16.74
C ILE A 779 -14.80 0.89 -17.18
N ASN A 780 -15.59 -0.09 -16.76
CA ASN A 780 -17.04 -0.20 -17.02
C ASN A 780 -17.91 0.29 -15.86
N ALA A 781 -17.36 1.09 -14.92
CA ALA A 781 -18.11 1.61 -13.78
C ALA A 781 -19.32 2.44 -14.21
N LYS A 782 -20.45 2.27 -13.51
CA LYS A 782 -21.68 3.08 -13.74
C LYS A 782 -21.45 4.57 -13.47
N ASN A 783 -20.53 4.90 -12.57
CA ASN A 783 -20.10 6.27 -12.30
C ASN A 783 -19.21 6.78 -13.44
N LYS A 784 -19.72 7.73 -14.22
CA LYS A 784 -19.01 8.33 -15.36
C LYS A 784 -17.67 8.98 -14.99
N ILE A 785 -17.52 9.49 -13.77
CA ILE A 785 -16.25 10.10 -13.31
C ILE A 785 -15.19 9.02 -13.18
N ILE A 786 -15.54 7.89 -12.57
CA ILE A 786 -14.63 6.73 -12.40
C ILE A 786 -14.31 6.11 -13.76
N ALA A 787 -15.33 5.87 -14.60
CA ALA A 787 -15.12 5.33 -15.94
C ALA A 787 -14.21 6.22 -16.81
N ASN A 788 -14.41 7.55 -16.78
CA ASN A 788 -13.57 8.50 -17.51
C ASN A 788 -12.14 8.58 -16.95
N LEU A 789 -11.96 8.40 -15.64
CA LEU A 789 -10.62 8.30 -15.06
C LEU A 789 -9.90 7.05 -15.57
N ASN A 790 -10.58 5.89 -15.56
CA ASN A 790 -10.01 4.64 -16.05
C ASN A 790 -9.76 4.68 -17.57
N ALA A 791 -10.60 5.35 -18.36
CA ALA A 791 -10.35 5.57 -19.79
C ALA A 791 -9.04 6.35 -20.04
N ARG A 792 -8.80 7.41 -19.26
CA ARG A 792 -7.52 8.15 -19.32
C ARG A 792 -6.33 7.29 -18.95
N ILE A 793 -6.47 6.47 -17.93
CA ILE A 793 -5.43 5.51 -17.53
C ILE A 793 -5.17 4.51 -18.65
N ALA A 794 -6.22 4.02 -19.33
CA ALA A 794 -6.09 3.12 -20.47
C ALA A 794 -5.29 3.74 -21.63
N MET A 795 -5.56 5.00 -21.97
CA MET A 795 -4.85 5.73 -23.02
C MET A 795 -3.37 5.95 -22.71
N ASN A 796 -3.06 6.32 -21.46
CA ASN A 796 -1.71 6.70 -21.03
C ASN A 796 -0.79 5.50 -20.76
N THR A 797 -1.31 4.42 -20.15
CA THR A 797 -0.48 3.33 -19.61
C THR A 797 0.39 2.65 -20.69
N PRO A 798 -0.10 2.31 -21.90
CA PRO A 798 0.74 1.69 -22.93
C PRO A 798 1.90 2.59 -23.35
N ILE A 799 1.69 3.89 -23.42
CA ILE A 799 2.70 4.88 -23.85
C ILE A 799 3.77 5.05 -22.78
N GLN A 800 3.34 5.45 -21.57
CA GLN A 800 4.25 5.73 -20.45
C GLN A 800 4.96 4.46 -19.96
N GLY A 801 4.24 3.33 -19.93
CA GLY A 801 4.81 2.05 -19.54
C GLY A 801 5.85 1.54 -20.56
N THR A 802 5.57 1.67 -21.86
CA THR A 802 6.57 1.32 -22.89
C THR A 802 7.82 2.20 -22.80
N ALA A 803 7.67 3.51 -22.57
CA ALA A 803 8.81 4.39 -22.35
C ALA A 803 9.63 3.97 -21.13
N ALA A 804 8.96 3.55 -20.04
CA ALA A 804 9.63 3.02 -18.84
C ALA A 804 10.35 1.68 -19.12
N ASP A 805 9.78 0.81 -19.94
CA ASP A 805 10.42 -0.45 -20.34
C ASP A 805 11.66 -0.19 -21.22
N ILE A 806 11.58 0.76 -22.16
CA ILE A 806 12.70 1.15 -23.03
C ILE A 806 13.89 1.67 -22.22
N ILE A 807 13.67 2.60 -21.28
CA ILE A 807 14.78 3.10 -20.47
C ILE A 807 15.39 2.00 -19.57
N LYS A 808 14.60 1.04 -19.10
CA LYS A 808 15.11 -0.13 -18.38
C LYS A 808 15.99 -1.02 -19.26
N ILE A 809 15.62 -1.21 -20.51
CA ILE A 809 16.43 -1.95 -21.49
C ILE A 809 17.75 -1.19 -21.76
N ALA A 810 17.68 0.13 -21.93
CA ALA A 810 18.87 0.97 -22.07
C ALA A 810 19.80 0.88 -20.85
N MET A 811 19.24 0.93 -19.62
CA MET A 811 20.00 0.74 -18.37
C MET A 811 20.72 -0.59 -18.32
N ILE A 812 20.04 -1.68 -18.70
CA ILE A 812 20.63 -3.03 -18.72
C ILE A 812 21.78 -3.08 -19.71
N SER A 813 21.57 -2.57 -20.92
CA SER A 813 22.58 -2.59 -21.99
C SER A 813 23.79 -1.71 -21.65
N ALA A 814 23.56 -0.53 -21.09
CA ALA A 814 24.63 0.37 -20.62
C ALA A 814 25.46 -0.27 -19.49
N TYR A 815 24.77 -0.85 -18.49
CA TYR A 815 25.43 -1.53 -17.38
C TYR A 815 26.26 -2.73 -17.85
N ASN A 816 25.70 -3.58 -18.72
CA ASN A 816 26.43 -4.73 -19.27
C ASN A 816 27.65 -4.29 -20.06
N TYR A 817 27.56 -3.24 -20.88
CA TYR A 817 28.71 -2.70 -21.60
C TYR A 817 29.83 -2.25 -20.64
N ILE A 818 29.48 -1.53 -19.56
CA ILE A 818 30.45 -1.09 -18.55
C ILE A 818 31.14 -2.28 -17.88
N GLU A 819 30.40 -3.30 -17.47
CA GLU A 819 30.94 -4.49 -16.79
C GLU A 819 31.78 -5.35 -17.71
N GLU A 820 31.38 -5.57 -18.95
CA GLU A 820 32.06 -6.41 -19.93
C GLU A 820 33.34 -5.77 -20.47
N SER A 821 33.27 -4.47 -20.80
CA SER A 821 34.40 -3.72 -21.36
C SER A 821 35.37 -3.24 -20.29
N LYS A 822 34.94 -3.26 -19.01
CA LYS A 822 35.73 -2.76 -17.86
C LYS A 822 36.22 -1.33 -18.05
N VAL A 823 35.42 -0.52 -18.72
CA VAL A 823 35.68 0.91 -18.93
C VAL A 823 35.59 1.65 -17.61
N ASP A 824 36.38 2.71 -17.45
CA ASP A 824 36.37 3.53 -16.24
C ASP A 824 35.18 4.52 -16.24
N ALA A 825 33.99 3.96 -16.12
CA ALA A 825 32.73 4.66 -15.99
C ALA A 825 31.77 3.94 -15.04
N LYS A 826 30.83 4.65 -14.46
CA LYS A 826 29.81 4.10 -13.56
C LYS A 826 28.44 4.68 -13.89
N LEU A 827 27.39 3.85 -13.95
CA LEU A 827 26.01 4.29 -13.98
C LEU A 827 25.58 4.61 -12.56
N LEU A 828 25.22 5.88 -12.28
CA LEU A 828 24.93 6.36 -10.94
C LEU A 828 23.44 6.52 -10.67
N LEU A 829 22.72 7.24 -11.57
CA LEU A 829 21.32 7.56 -11.36
C LEU A 829 20.50 7.36 -12.63
N GLN A 830 19.23 7.06 -12.43
CA GLN A 830 18.16 7.18 -13.40
C GLN A 830 17.14 8.19 -12.88
N VAL A 831 16.84 9.22 -13.66
CA VAL A 831 15.92 10.30 -13.30
C VAL A 831 14.99 10.58 -14.47
N HIS A 832 13.72 10.20 -14.39
CA HIS A 832 12.74 10.27 -15.47
C HIS A 832 13.21 9.53 -16.74
N ASP A 833 13.58 10.27 -17.79
CA ASP A 833 14.04 9.72 -19.07
C ASP A 833 15.57 9.86 -19.24
N GLU A 834 16.29 10.19 -18.16
CA GLU A 834 17.71 10.55 -18.09
C GLU A 834 18.52 9.46 -17.36
N LEU A 835 19.68 9.10 -17.94
CA LEU A 835 20.71 8.27 -17.28
C LEU A 835 21.93 9.14 -16.95
N ILE A 836 22.46 8.97 -15.74
CA ILE A 836 23.57 9.77 -15.23
C ILE A 836 24.74 8.87 -14.89
N PHE A 837 25.89 9.22 -15.44
CA PHE A 837 27.13 8.47 -15.32
C PHE A 837 28.23 9.34 -14.68
N ASP A 838 29.15 8.69 -14.02
CA ASP A 838 30.46 9.23 -13.63
C ASP A 838 31.50 8.63 -14.59
N VAL A 839 32.22 9.43 -15.35
CA VAL A 839 33.06 8.99 -16.46
C VAL A 839 34.45 9.62 -16.37
N SER A 840 35.51 8.86 -16.57
CA SER A 840 36.87 9.39 -16.76
C SER A 840 36.92 10.27 -18.01
N LYS A 841 37.59 11.42 -17.92
CA LYS A 841 37.75 12.36 -19.03
C LYS A 841 38.44 11.73 -20.25
N ASP A 842 39.33 10.77 -20.00
CA ASP A 842 40.12 10.14 -21.06
C ASP A 842 39.28 9.31 -22.03
N ILE A 843 38.13 8.81 -21.61
CA ILE A 843 37.24 7.96 -22.43
C ILE A 843 35.92 8.65 -22.76
N LEU A 844 35.75 9.92 -22.38
CA LEU A 844 34.47 10.60 -22.42
C LEU A 844 33.78 10.58 -23.79
N GLU A 845 34.49 10.92 -24.84
CA GLU A 845 33.94 11.02 -26.21
C GLU A 845 33.48 9.65 -26.69
N GLU A 846 34.35 8.64 -26.65
CA GLU A 846 34.03 7.27 -27.08
C GLU A 846 32.90 6.66 -26.28
N PHE A 847 32.93 6.87 -24.93
CA PHE A 847 31.90 6.37 -24.04
C PHE A 847 30.56 7.05 -24.32
N THR A 848 30.54 8.36 -24.55
CA THR A 848 29.31 9.12 -24.85
C THR A 848 28.66 8.61 -26.12
N ASP A 849 29.43 8.47 -27.20
CA ASP A 849 28.91 7.96 -28.49
C ASP A 849 28.33 6.55 -28.35
N LYS A 850 29.00 5.71 -27.56
CA LYS A 850 28.54 4.35 -27.32
C LYS A 850 27.25 4.31 -26.49
N MET A 851 27.13 5.14 -25.43
CA MET A 851 25.93 5.19 -24.60
C MET A 851 24.73 5.80 -25.35
N VAL A 852 24.94 6.85 -26.15
CA VAL A 852 23.91 7.39 -27.03
C VAL A 852 23.40 6.32 -27.99
N ALA A 853 24.30 5.57 -28.67
CA ALA A 853 23.92 4.47 -29.56
C ALA A 853 23.11 3.39 -28.79
N ILE A 854 23.55 2.97 -27.60
CA ILE A 854 22.82 1.99 -26.76
C ILE A 854 21.40 2.48 -26.43
N MET A 855 21.25 3.77 -26.08
CA MET A 855 19.94 4.33 -25.75
C MET A 855 19.05 4.44 -27.01
N GLU A 856 19.58 4.90 -28.13
CA GLU A 856 18.84 5.02 -29.40
C GLU A 856 18.42 3.66 -29.97
N GLU A 857 19.18 2.60 -29.74
CA GLU A 857 18.92 1.23 -30.19
C GLU A 857 18.13 0.37 -29.17
N ALA A 858 17.74 0.93 -28.03
CA ALA A 858 17.06 0.18 -26.95
C ALA A 858 15.70 -0.40 -27.36
N ALA A 859 15.07 0.11 -28.41
CA ALA A 859 13.81 -0.41 -28.95
C ALA A 859 13.76 -0.29 -30.48
N ASN A 860 13.12 -1.24 -31.14
CA ASN A 860 12.84 -1.19 -32.56
C ASN A 860 11.47 -0.58 -32.83
N LEU A 861 11.41 0.74 -33.02
CA LEU A 861 10.19 1.49 -33.32
C LEU A 861 10.21 1.98 -34.78
N ASP A 862 9.05 2.32 -35.36
CA ASP A 862 8.94 2.93 -36.69
C ASP A 862 9.53 4.35 -36.73
N VAL A 863 9.78 4.93 -35.57
CA VAL A 863 10.48 6.21 -35.36
C VAL A 863 11.75 5.96 -34.56
N LYS A 864 12.88 6.51 -35.03
CA LYS A 864 14.15 6.38 -34.31
C LYS A 864 14.05 7.06 -32.96
N LEU A 865 14.50 6.39 -31.86
CA LEU A 865 14.73 7.04 -30.60
C LEU A 865 15.89 8.03 -30.75
N LYS A 866 15.84 9.14 -30.02
CA LYS A 866 16.89 10.15 -30.00
C LYS A 866 17.32 10.41 -28.57
N ALA A 867 18.62 10.35 -28.30
CA ALA A 867 19.20 10.64 -27.01
C ALA A 867 20.18 11.81 -27.12
N GLU A 868 20.11 12.76 -26.20
CA GLU A 868 20.96 13.95 -26.15
C GLU A 868 21.88 13.85 -24.94
N ALA A 869 23.19 14.02 -25.16
CA ALA A 869 24.22 13.91 -24.16
C ALA A 869 24.80 15.27 -23.79
N SER A 870 25.04 15.50 -22.52
CA SER A 870 25.76 16.64 -21.97
C SER A 870 26.68 16.19 -20.84
N SER A 871 27.83 16.83 -20.70
CA SER A 871 28.78 16.51 -19.62
C SER A 871 29.31 17.76 -18.94
N GLY A 872 29.67 17.63 -17.68
CA GLY A 872 30.16 18.76 -16.91
C GLY A 872 30.79 18.37 -15.55
N PRO A 873 31.35 19.35 -14.85
CA PRO A 873 31.91 19.15 -13.50
C PRO A 873 30.87 18.89 -12.43
N SER A 874 29.60 19.08 -12.74
CA SER A 874 28.49 18.67 -11.85
C SER A 874 27.25 18.28 -12.68
N TRP A 875 26.25 17.71 -12.05
CA TRP A 875 24.97 17.39 -12.72
C TRP A 875 24.24 18.64 -13.24
N TYR A 876 24.54 19.83 -12.71
CA TYR A 876 23.96 21.09 -13.21
C TYR A 876 24.49 21.45 -14.59
N GLU A 877 25.80 21.38 -14.79
CA GLU A 877 26.45 21.70 -16.08
C GLU A 877 26.28 20.57 -17.11
N ALA A 878 25.99 19.37 -16.67
CA ALA A 878 25.71 18.22 -17.51
C ALA A 878 24.26 18.20 -18.04
N LYS A 879 23.59 19.37 -18.09
CA LYS A 879 22.20 19.43 -18.57
C LYS A 879 21.93 20.69 -19.39
#